data_09b0dd4a104ed4885e52b3f0412d8e7e
#
_entry.id   09b0dd4a104ed4885e52b3f0412d8e7e
#
_cell.length_a   1.000
_cell.length_b   1.000
_cell.length_c   1.000
_cell.angle_alpha   90.00
_cell.angle_beta   90.00
_cell.angle_gamma   90.00
#
_symmetry.space_group_name_H-M   'P 1'
#
loop_
_entity.id
_entity.type
_entity.pdbx_description
1 polymer ?
#
loop_
_entity_poly.entity_id
_entity_poly.type
_entity_poly.pdbx_seq_one_letter_code
_entity_poly.pdbx_strand_id
1 'polypeptide(L)'
;MIRLGLYISKPKVRKAIFSPLYLFILLPFYLSSCSMTKNIPEDDQLFVGLTKIAYPDDQKYDNEEYAKHLENTKLEVEAALATQPNGSLFGSSYYTVPWSWHLWVYNKYSGKDSGFARWMTKTFGTPPVLMSQVNPALRSSVARSVLRNNGYFRGDVTYDVVTQKNQKKAKIGYTIHLDSLFTLDSVSYVNFPVPIQELIDSTSEESLIKSQSPFSINNLDTERSRISTLLRNNGYYYYNSSYASYLADTFAVENKAQLRFQLANGVPEQALHKWYIGKLDVNFRKSAREVLNDSIKRRSLTLHFNGKKSPIMPRVVLRNMRLRPRQEFSYEKYQESASKINATGVFSSTDFQFTPRPGTDTLDLRLNCTFDKPYDFYIEANGKGRTSGRYGPEAKIGLTRRNAFRAGEKLDLNLHGAYEWQRGSSSDMNSYQYGVDLSIEFPRIIAPFYNSDRVRRDKNGRPIRRRFFSTPTTYAKLSSDVVRRPEYYKMHIVSGEWTYRWQSSATVRHEFSPLTVKYQYMNSSTIKFDSIAIDNPYLLATMEDCFIPKMRYTFMYNSPQSLRHPIRFEATLEEAGNLTSLWDLAGGHSFNEKDKTLFKTPYSQFVRLEGDFTKTWTLTPTSQLVAHANGGFIYCYGNSTSAPFSELFYVGGANTVRAFGVREIGPGDWYVRDAGRQLSYLFQNGEAKLVGNLEYRTKLFGDLNGAIFLDAGNVWNFQRSDDDSDLGDYPKSFKEFVNQLAVGTGVGLRYDMGFLVIRLDWGLAIHCPYDTGKSGYFNVPSFGKGQTLHFAVGYPF
;
A
#
# COMPACT_ATOMS: atom_id res chain seq x y z
N MET A 1 -52.27 47.62 33.32
CA MET A 1 -51.99 48.89 32.61
C MET A 1 -50.55 48.80 32.02
N ILE A 2 -50.48 49.06 30.72
CA ILE A 2 -49.34 49.43 29.91
C ILE A 2 -48.30 48.29 29.64
N ARG A 3 -48.54 47.64 28.47
CA ARG A 3 -47.56 46.87 27.68
C ARG A 3 -46.59 47.88 27.01
N LEU A 4 -45.28 47.61 27.11
CA LEU A 4 -44.27 48.14 26.19
C LEU A 4 -43.56 46.98 25.58
N GLY A 5 -43.82 46.75 24.28
CA GLY A 5 -43.10 45.82 23.44
C GLY A 5 -41.78 46.41 22.97
N LEU A 6 -40.70 45.70 23.20
CA LEU A 6 -39.42 45.99 22.57
C LEU A 6 -39.15 44.97 21.49
N TYR A 7 -39.29 45.42 20.24
CA TYR A 7 -38.85 44.74 19.03
C TYR A 7 -37.33 44.79 19.00
N ILE A 8 -36.67 43.66 19.25
CA ILE A 8 -35.25 43.51 18.98
C ILE A 8 -35.11 42.82 17.63
N SER A 9 -34.71 43.59 16.63
CA SER A 9 -34.37 43.13 15.29
C SER A 9 -33.16 42.16 15.33
N LYS A 10 -33.30 40.95 14.78
CA LYS A 10 -32.20 40.01 14.58
C LYS A 10 -31.15 40.60 13.63
N PRO A 11 -29.88 40.66 13.96
CA PRO A 11 -28.84 41.04 13.01
C PRO A 11 -28.64 39.93 11.99
N LYS A 12 -28.57 40.31 10.72
CA LYS A 12 -28.26 39.44 9.53
C LYS A 12 -26.81 38.94 9.62
N VAL A 13 -26.59 37.77 10.21
CA VAL A 13 -25.31 37.06 10.17
C VAL A 13 -25.28 36.16 8.89
N ARG A 14 -25.33 36.78 7.71
CA ARG A 14 -25.23 36.07 6.44
C ARG A 14 -24.15 36.54 5.46
N LYS A 15 -23.27 37.46 5.88
CA LYS A 15 -22.23 38.01 4.99
C LYS A 15 -20.78 37.75 5.41
N ALA A 16 -20.52 37.04 6.52
CA ALA A 16 -19.16 36.89 7.03
C ALA A 16 -18.40 35.59 6.57
N ILE A 17 -19.05 34.67 5.88
CA ILE A 17 -18.40 33.39 5.48
C ILE A 17 -17.68 33.48 4.11
N PHE A 18 -18.04 34.45 3.28
CA PHE A 18 -17.37 34.67 1.98
C PHE A 18 -16.13 35.59 2.03
N SER A 19 -15.93 36.31 3.13
CA SER A 19 -14.81 37.25 3.30
C SER A 19 -13.41 36.61 3.30
N PRO A 20 -13.16 35.44 3.95
CA PRO A 20 -11.81 34.87 3.95
C PRO A 20 -11.42 34.29 2.59
N LEU A 21 -12.35 33.77 1.78
CA LEU A 21 -12.03 33.19 0.46
C LEU A 21 -11.68 34.29 -0.56
N TYR A 22 -12.39 35.42 -0.56
CA TYR A 22 -12.03 36.58 -1.34
C TYR A 22 -10.71 37.21 -0.88
N LEU A 23 -10.43 37.18 0.42
CA LEU A 23 -9.15 37.64 0.96
C LEU A 23 -8.00 36.72 0.50
N PHE A 24 -8.21 35.39 0.41
CA PHE A 24 -7.22 34.43 -0.09
C PHE A 24 -7.00 34.55 -1.60
N ILE A 25 -8.01 34.90 -2.39
CA ILE A 25 -7.90 35.11 -3.84
C ILE A 25 -7.31 36.50 -4.17
N LEU A 26 -7.62 37.54 -3.37
CA LEU A 26 -7.10 38.89 -3.59
C LEU A 26 -5.76 39.16 -2.89
N LEU A 27 -5.40 38.41 -1.85
CA LEU A 27 -4.13 38.53 -1.14
C LEU A 27 -2.90 38.44 -2.06
N PRO A 28 -2.86 37.56 -3.10
CA PRO A 28 -1.78 37.52 -4.06
C PRO A 28 -1.61 38.80 -4.87
N PHE A 29 -2.71 39.51 -5.17
CA PHE A 29 -2.65 40.76 -5.93
C PHE A 29 -2.15 41.95 -5.12
N TYR A 30 -2.37 41.98 -3.81
CA TYR A 30 -1.83 43.05 -2.93
C TYR A 30 -0.37 42.79 -2.51
N LEU A 31 0.14 41.55 -2.60
CA LEU A 31 1.50 41.22 -2.21
C LEU A 31 2.51 41.26 -3.37
N SER A 32 2.08 41.63 -4.58
CA SER A 32 2.93 41.68 -5.78
C SER A 32 4.01 42.78 -5.78
N SER A 33 4.05 43.61 -4.72
CA SER A 33 5.04 44.68 -4.57
C SER A 33 6.40 44.24 -3.96
N CYS A 34 6.57 43.02 -3.48
CA CYS A 34 7.85 42.55 -2.96
C CYS A 34 8.64 41.83 -4.05
N SER A 35 9.76 42.38 -4.49
CA SER A 35 10.66 41.78 -5.47
C SER A 35 11.13 40.40 -5.05
N MET A 36 10.79 39.34 -5.82
CA MET A 36 11.30 37.97 -5.65
C MET A 36 12.82 37.88 -5.85
N THR A 37 13.44 38.94 -6.37
CA THR A 37 14.87 39.01 -6.68
C THR A 37 15.68 39.82 -5.67
N LYS A 38 15.10 40.17 -4.48
CA LYS A 38 15.74 41.06 -3.51
C LYS A 38 17.03 40.48 -2.91
N ASN A 39 17.04 39.17 -2.64
CA ASN A 39 18.15 38.50 -1.96
C ASN A 39 19.04 37.68 -2.91
N ILE A 40 19.04 38.02 -4.21
CA ILE A 40 19.90 37.38 -5.19
C ILE A 40 21.24 38.12 -5.25
N PRO A 41 22.40 37.42 -5.14
CA PRO A 41 23.72 38.01 -5.30
C PRO A 41 23.83 38.80 -6.61
N GLU A 42 24.69 39.82 -6.66
CA GLU A 42 24.83 40.64 -7.85
C GLU A 42 25.37 39.86 -9.04
N ASP A 43 26.23 38.90 -8.80
CA ASP A 43 26.91 38.05 -9.78
C ASP A 43 26.11 36.76 -10.17
N ASP A 44 24.85 36.60 -9.69
CA ASP A 44 24.08 35.38 -9.95
C ASP A 44 22.66 35.70 -10.40
N GLN A 45 21.98 34.72 -10.95
CA GLN A 45 20.61 34.84 -11.47
C GLN A 45 19.70 33.80 -10.83
N LEU A 46 18.43 34.17 -10.62
CA LEU A 46 17.38 33.26 -10.20
C LEU A 46 17.01 32.35 -11.35
N PHE A 47 17.12 31.05 -11.14
CA PHE A 47 16.64 30.06 -12.08
C PHE A 47 15.10 30.01 -12.05
N VAL A 48 14.47 30.28 -13.20
CA VAL A 48 13.00 30.33 -13.34
C VAL A 48 12.45 29.24 -14.25
N GLY A 49 13.23 28.20 -14.51
CA GLY A 49 12.82 27.00 -15.22
C GLY A 49 13.60 26.76 -16.51
N LEU A 50 13.29 25.63 -17.12
CA LEU A 50 13.84 25.24 -18.41
C LEU A 50 13.02 25.85 -19.56
N THR A 51 13.63 26.03 -20.70
CA THR A 51 12.93 26.11 -22.00
C THR A 51 12.63 24.70 -22.48
N LYS A 52 11.82 24.53 -23.53
CA LYS A 52 11.58 23.20 -24.11
C LYS A 52 12.92 22.62 -24.56
N ILE A 53 13.23 21.39 -24.15
CA ILE A 53 14.43 20.67 -24.60
C ILE A 53 14.28 20.39 -26.09
N ALA A 54 15.34 20.69 -26.84
CA ALA A 54 15.36 20.51 -28.29
C ALA A 54 16.12 19.23 -28.65
N TYR A 55 15.55 18.49 -29.59
CA TYR A 55 16.17 17.32 -30.23
C TYR A 55 16.24 17.59 -31.75
N PRO A 56 17.25 18.30 -32.28
CA PRO A 56 17.33 18.64 -33.70
C PRO A 56 17.43 17.39 -34.56
N ASP A 57 18.09 16.34 -34.12
CA ASP A 57 18.33 15.08 -34.82
C ASP A 57 17.41 13.97 -34.30
N ASP A 58 16.09 14.23 -34.21
CA ASP A 58 15.13 13.24 -33.63
C ASP A 58 14.98 12.05 -34.60
N GLN A 59 15.57 10.93 -34.19
CA GLN A 59 15.55 9.68 -34.96
C GLN A 59 14.23 8.93 -34.68
N LYS A 60 13.71 8.31 -35.75
CA LYS A 60 12.59 7.37 -35.65
C LYS A 60 13.09 5.99 -36.03
N TYR A 61 12.79 5.01 -35.17
CA TYR A 61 13.14 3.62 -35.47
C TYR A 61 11.85 2.83 -35.74
N ASP A 62 11.86 2.02 -36.81
CA ASP A 62 10.78 1.12 -37.14
C ASP A 62 10.78 -0.12 -36.21
N ASN A 63 11.93 -0.45 -35.63
CA ASN A 63 12.06 -1.51 -34.64
C ASN A 63 11.52 -1.03 -33.26
N GLU A 64 10.53 -1.76 -32.73
CA GLU A 64 9.87 -1.45 -31.47
C GLU A 64 10.85 -1.43 -30.27
N GLU A 65 11.84 -2.32 -30.25
CA GLU A 65 12.86 -2.36 -29.19
C GLU A 65 13.73 -1.09 -29.20
N TYR A 66 14.14 -0.65 -30.39
CA TYR A 66 14.96 0.56 -30.53
C TYR A 66 14.15 1.83 -30.23
N ALA A 67 12.90 1.88 -30.67
CA ALA A 67 11.99 2.97 -30.35
C ALA A 67 11.77 3.12 -28.84
N LYS A 68 11.53 2.01 -28.16
CA LYS A 68 11.39 1.97 -26.69
C LYS A 68 12.68 2.34 -25.96
N HIS A 69 13.83 1.88 -26.48
CA HIS A 69 15.14 2.23 -25.92
C HIS A 69 15.40 3.75 -26.05
N LEU A 70 15.10 4.34 -27.21
CA LEU A 70 15.19 5.77 -27.43
C LEU A 70 14.29 6.56 -26.47
N GLU A 71 13.03 6.15 -26.32
CA GLU A 71 12.10 6.79 -25.38
C GLU A 71 12.63 6.76 -23.94
N ASN A 72 13.13 5.60 -23.49
CA ASN A 72 13.72 5.46 -22.17
C ASN A 72 14.97 6.33 -22.01
N THR A 73 15.83 6.37 -23.00
CA THR A 73 17.03 7.23 -22.98
C THR A 73 16.67 8.70 -22.90
N LYS A 74 15.67 9.17 -23.67
CA LYS A 74 15.17 10.54 -23.56
C LYS A 74 14.66 10.85 -22.16
N LEU A 75 13.89 9.94 -21.56
CA LEU A 75 13.41 10.11 -20.19
C LEU A 75 14.54 10.20 -19.16
N GLU A 76 15.58 9.37 -19.28
CA GLU A 76 16.74 9.41 -18.38
C GLU A 76 17.56 10.70 -18.55
N VAL A 77 17.78 11.14 -19.79
CA VAL A 77 18.49 12.40 -20.08
C VAL A 77 17.70 13.60 -19.57
N GLU A 78 16.40 13.65 -19.83
CA GLU A 78 15.52 14.71 -19.32
C GLU A 78 15.48 14.71 -17.78
N ALA A 79 15.47 13.54 -17.13
CA ALA A 79 15.54 13.43 -15.69
C ALA A 79 16.88 13.96 -15.13
N ALA A 80 18.00 13.72 -15.81
CA ALA A 80 19.31 14.24 -15.43
C ALA A 80 19.40 15.77 -15.55
N LEU A 81 18.71 16.35 -16.55
CA LEU A 81 18.63 17.79 -16.77
C LEU A 81 17.57 18.49 -15.91
N ALA A 82 16.58 17.74 -15.42
CA ALA A 82 15.46 18.29 -14.67
C ALA A 82 15.93 19.02 -13.41
N THR A 83 15.49 20.25 -13.26
CA THR A 83 15.70 21.06 -12.06
C THR A 83 14.44 21.85 -11.77
N GLN A 84 13.94 21.75 -10.55
CA GLN A 84 12.73 22.47 -10.14
C GLN A 84 13.08 23.92 -9.75
N PRO A 85 12.50 24.93 -10.42
CA PRO A 85 12.61 26.32 -10.02
C PRO A 85 11.75 26.63 -8.79
N ASN A 86 12.01 27.75 -8.15
CA ASN A 86 11.11 28.25 -7.11
C ASN A 86 9.69 28.50 -7.69
N GLY A 87 8.68 27.98 -6.99
CA GLY A 87 7.28 28.11 -7.46
C GLY A 87 6.95 27.19 -8.62
N SER A 88 7.67 26.10 -8.80
CA SER A 88 7.38 25.04 -9.78
C SER A 88 5.92 24.59 -9.69
N LEU A 89 5.22 24.59 -10.82
CA LEU A 89 3.84 24.11 -10.90
C LEU A 89 3.86 22.58 -11.09
N PHE A 90 3.26 21.86 -10.18
CA PHE A 90 3.20 20.39 -10.19
C PHE A 90 4.57 19.69 -10.31
N GLY A 91 5.61 20.31 -9.74
CA GLY A 91 6.97 19.78 -9.82
C GLY A 91 7.64 19.91 -11.21
N SER A 92 7.03 20.66 -12.12
CA SER A 92 7.55 20.88 -13.46
C SER A 92 8.84 21.68 -13.45
N SER A 93 9.82 21.29 -14.26
CA SER A 93 11.00 22.12 -14.54
C SER A 93 10.71 23.27 -15.52
N TYR A 94 9.55 23.27 -16.19
CA TYR A 94 9.19 24.22 -17.25
C TYR A 94 8.21 25.29 -16.82
N TYR A 95 7.26 24.95 -15.95
CA TYR A 95 6.15 25.81 -15.58
C TYR A 95 6.26 26.25 -14.11
N THR A 96 6.11 27.54 -13.90
CA THR A 96 6.12 28.17 -12.57
C THR A 96 4.84 28.96 -12.32
N VAL A 97 4.41 29.04 -11.07
CA VAL A 97 3.37 30.00 -10.68
C VAL A 97 3.92 31.43 -10.82
N PRO A 98 3.08 32.39 -11.22
CA PRO A 98 3.52 33.79 -11.40
C PRO A 98 4.14 34.39 -10.14
N TRP A 99 3.73 33.90 -8.97
CA TRP A 99 4.21 34.37 -7.67
C TRP A 99 4.54 33.21 -6.75
N SER A 100 5.83 33.02 -6.46
CA SER A 100 6.33 32.01 -5.53
C SER A 100 6.30 32.51 -4.10
N TRP A 101 5.22 32.21 -3.37
CA TRP A 101 5.04 32.66 -2.00
C TRP A 101 6.09 32.11 -1.01
N HIS A 102 6.62 30.89 -1.26
CA HIS A 102 7.70 30.31 -0.45
C HIS A 102 8.99 31.11 -0.54
N LEU A 103 9.38 31.51 -1.75
CA LEU A 103 10.52 32.40 -1.97
C LEU A 103 10.27 33.76 -1.36
N TRP A 104 9.04 34.28 -1.45
CA TRP A 104 8.65 35.52 -0.77
C TRP A 104 8.77 35.42 0.76
N VAL A 105 8.28 34.33 1.36
CA VAL A 105 8.45 34.07 2.80
C VAL A 105 9.93 34.05 3.19
N TYR A 106 10.75 33.33 2.43
CA TYR A 106 12.19 33.31 2.63
C TYR A 106 12.79 34.69 2.55
N ASN A 107 12.53 35.46 1.50
CA ASN A 107 13.07 36.80 1.30
C ASN A 107 12.61 37.82 2.38
N LYS A 108 11.43 37.63 2.96
CA LYS A 108 10.87 38.49 4.01
C LYS A 108 11.39 38.18 5.40
N TYR A 109 11.64 36.93 5.71
CA TYR A 109 11.93 36.48 7.06
C TYR A 109 13.35 35.97 7.29
N SER A 110 14.06 35.53 6.21
CA SER A 110 15.47 35.17 6.30
C SER A 110 16.33 36.35 6.78
N GLY A 111 17.22 36.12 7.73
CA GLY A 111 18.06 37.16 8.34
C GLY A 111 17.40 37.94 9.49
N LYS A 112 16.19 37.56 9.95
CA LYS A 112 15.54 38.12 11.12
C LYS A 112 15.69 37.17 12.32
N ASP A 113 16.14 37.65 13.46
CA ASP A 113 16.46 36.84 14.66
C ASP A 113 15.25 36.46 15.54
N SER A 114 14.04 36.89 15.21
CA SER A 114 12.85 36.53 16.00
C SER A 114 12.50 35.04 15.86
N GLY A 115 12.03 34.40 16.93
CA GLY A 115 11.61 33.00 16.93
C GLY A 115 10.53 32.72 15.88
N PHE A 116 9.59 33.64 15.69
CA PHE A 116 8.56 33.57 14.65
C PHE A 116 9.16 33.62 13.23
N ALA A 117 10.12 34.50 12.97
CA ALA A 117 10.75 34.61 11.66
C ALA A 117 11.54 33.36 11.32
N ARG A 118 12.29 32.80 12.29
CA ARG A 118 12.99 31.51 12.12
C ARG A 118 12.02 30.36 11.86
N TRP A 119 10.90 30.30 12.57
CA TRP A 119 9.86 29.29 12.34
C TRP A 119 9.23 29.44 10.95
N MET A 120 8.88 30.66 10.53
CA MET A 120 8.33 30.94 9.21
C MET A 120 9.31 30.57 8.09
N THR A 121 10.58 30.91 8.22
CA THR A 121 11.61 30.58 7.23
C THR A 121 11.82 29.08 7.14
N LYS A 122 11.87 28.37 8.30
CA LYS A 122 12.10 26.92 8.34
C LYS A 122 10.92 26.12 7.81
N THR A 123 9.68 26.55 8.12
CA THR A 123 8.45 25.80 7.81
C THR A 123 7.94 26.09 6.40
N PHE A 124 8.00 27.36 5.99
CA PHE A 124 7.39 27.83 4.74
C PHE A 124 8.34 28.51 3.77
N GLY A 125 9.56 28.84 4.18
CA GLY A 125 10.53 29.51 3.32
C GLY A 125 11.33 28.52 2.47
N THR A 126 11.47 28.79 1.18
CA THR A 126 12.39 28.08 0.29
C THR A 126 13.44 29.06 -0.24
N PRO A 127 14.74 28.78 -0.08
CA PRO A 127 15.79 29.66 -0.60
C PRO A 127 15.69 29.80 -2.12
N PRO A 128 16.25 30.87 -2.71
CA PRO A 128 16.29 31.03 -4.15
C PRO A 128 17.14 29.94 -4.78
N VAL A 129 16.63 29.31 -5.84
CA VAL A 129 17.42 28.40 -6.68
C VAL A 129 18.23 29.25 -7.64
N LEU A 130 19.54 29.31 -7.40
CA LEU A 130 20.46 30.13 -8.16
C LEU A 130 21.02 29.41 -9.37
N MET A 131 21.37 30.13 -10.43
CA MET A 131 21.94 29.55 -11.64
C MET A 131 23.28 28.85 -11.37
N SER A 132 24.09 29.39 -10.47
CA SER A 132 25.33 28.77 -10.01
C SER A 132 25.10 27.40 -9.34
N GLN A 133 24.02 27.26 -8.58
CA GLN A 133 23.65 26.00 -7.92
C GLN A 133 23.08 24.95 -8.91
N VAL A 134 22.37 25.40 -9.93
CA VAL A 134 21.88 24.51 -10.99
C VAL A 134 23.04 23.91 -11.77
N ASN A 135 24.09 24.70 -12.01
CA ASN A 135 25.30 24.33 -12.73
C ASN A 135 25.00 23.62 -14.07
N PRO A 136 24.55 24.36 -15.09
CA PRO A 136 24.15 23.78 -16.39
C PRO A 136 25.26 22.97 -17.06
N ALA A 137 26.53 23.39 -16.90
CA ALA A 137 27.69 22.68 -17.46
C ALA A 137 27.82 21.27 -16.89
N LEU A 138 27.71 21.13 -15.55
CA LEU A 138 27.77 19.83 -14.90
C LEU A 138 26.59 18.95 -15.33
N ARG A 139 25.36 19.51 -15.38
CA ARG A 139 24.17 18.75 -15.82
C ARG A 139 24.28 18.29 -17.26
N SER A 140 24.80 19.14 -18.18
CA SER A 140 25.08 18.72 -19.56
C SER A 140 26.10 17.59 -19.62
N SER A 141 27.14 17.64 -18.78
CA SER A 141 28.14 16.56 -18.70
C SER A 141 27.53 15.24 -18.18
N VAL A 142 26.66 15.32 -17.16
CA VAL A 142 25.95 14.13 -16.65
C VAL A 142 25.01 13.56 -17.72
N ALA A 143 24.22 14.42 -18.39
CA ALA A 143 23.30 14.02 -19.46
C ALA A 143 24.05 13.38 -20.65
N ARG A 144 25.24 13.92 -21.01
CA ARG A 144 26.13 13.31 -22.02
C ARG A 144 26.61 11.91 -21.57
N SER A 145 26.90 11.74 -20.30
CA SER A 145 27.26 10.42 -19.76
C SER A 145 26.07 9.44 -19.85
N VAL A 146 24.83 9.89 -19.60
CA VAL A 146 23.63 9.09 -19.77
C VAL A 146 23.47 8.65 -21.23
N LEU A 147 23.67 9.55 -22.20
CA LEU A 147 23.64 9.22 -23.64
C LEU A 147 24.64 8.09 -23.96
N ARG A 148 25.91 8.26 -23.52
CA ARG A 148 26.95 7.25 -23.75
C ARG A 148 26.63 5.91 -23.11
N ASN A 149 26.08 5.93 -21.90
CA ASN A 149 25.66 4.71 -21.18
C ASN A 149 24.54 3.94 -21.90
N ASN A 150 23.76 4.64 -22.74
CA ASN A 150 22.67 4.08 -23.52
C ASN A 150 23.02 3.91 -25.01
N GLY A 151 24.34 3.88 -25.35
CA GLY A 151 24.81 3.56 -26.72
C GLY A 151 24.88 4.74 -27.70
N TYR A 152 24.61 5.96 -27.25
CA TYR A 152 24.81 7.17 -28.07
C TYR A 152 26.19 7.76 -27.77
N PHE A 153 27.24 7.07 -28.20
CA PHE A 153 28.62 7.41 -27.82
C PHE A 153 29.08 8.76 -28.32
N ARG A 154 28.58 9.21 -29.49
CA ARG A 154 28.89 10.50 -30.11
C ARG A 154 27.88 11.59 -29.73
N GLY A 155 26.86 11.22 -28.94
CA GLY A 155 25.84 12.14 -28.45
C GLY A 155 26.44 13.30 -27.66
N ASP A 156 25.90 14.48 -27.86
CA ASP A 156 26.32 15.70 -27.16
C ASP A 156 25.11 16.47 -26.60
N VAL A 157 25.37 17.20 -25.52
CA VAL A 157 24.37 18.03 -24.84
C VAL A 157 24.95 19.41 -24.64
N THR A 158 24.36 20.39 -25.32
CA THR A 158 24.72 21.80 -25.17
C THR A 158 23.65 22.54 -24.36
N TYR A 159 24.01 23.70 -23.85
CA TYR A 159 23.08 24.53 -23.08
C TYR A 159 23.28 26.01 -23.38
N ASP A 160 22.18 26.76 -23.29
CA ASP A 160 22.11 28.21 -23.38
C ASP A 160 21.39 28.80 -22.18
N VAL A 161 21.96 29.88 -21.63
CA VAL A 161 21.33 30.63 -20.54
C VAL A 161 20.56 31.81 -21.14
N VAL A 162 19.23 31.72 -21.06
CA VAL A 162 18.33 32.74 -21.63
C VAL A 162 17.85 33.70 -20.54
N THR A 163 18.49 34.86 -20.46
CA THR A 163 18.11 35.93 -19.55
C THR A 163 16.73 36.46 -19.88
N GLN A 164 15.88 36.63 -18.90
CA GLN A 164 14.51 37.13 -19.03
C GLN A 164 14.48 38.69 -19.08
N LYS A 165 13.30 39.28 -19.28
CA LYS A 165 13.12 40.75 -19.22
C LYS A 165 13.70 41.34 -17.90
N ASN A 166 13.63 40.63 -16.80
CA ASN A 166 14.36 40.97 -15.57
C ASN A 166 15.73 40.30 -15.62
N GLN A 167 16.82 41.10 -15.70
CA GLN A 167 18.20 40.63 -15.82
C GLN A 167 18.63 39.68 -14.68
N LYS A 168 17.98 39.74 -13.49
CA LYS A 168 18.21 38.83 -12.38
C LYS A 168 17.48 37.49 -12.48
N LYS A 169 16.82 37.21 -13.60
CA LYS A 169 16.10 35.96 -13.86
C LYS A 169 16.56 35.34 -15.18
N ALA A 170 16.82 34.03 -15.16
CA ALA A 170 17.21 33.33 -16.38
C ALA A 170 16.55 31.93 -16.44
N LYS A 171 16.39 31.46 -17.67
CA LYS A 171 16.02 30.08 -18.03
C LYS A 171 17.20 29.36 -18.64
N ILE A 172 17.19 28.05 -18.61
CA ILE A 172 18.17 27.21 -19.31
C ILE A 172 17.47 26.52 -20.48
N GLY A 173 18.07 26.65 -21.66
CA GLY A 173 17.74 25.83 -22.84
C GLY A 173 18.78 24.72 -22.96
N TYR A 174 18.33 23.49 -23.18
CA TYR A 174 19.20 22.38 -23.51
C TYR A 174 18.89 21.90 -24.92
N THR A 175 19.96 21.63 -25.68
CA THR A 175 19.86 21.00 -27.01
C THR A 175 20.63 19.69 -26.96
N ILE A 176 19.96 18.61 -27.33
CA ILE A 176 20.47 17.24 -27.26
C ILE A 176 20.63 16.71 -28.69
N HIS A 177 21.86 16.43 -29.03
CA HIS A 177 22.26 15.78 -30.30
C HIS A 177 22.46 14.29 -30.00
N LEU A 178 21.61 13.43 -30.54
CA LEU A 178 21.65 11.98 -30.22
C LEU A 178 22.75 11.25 -30.98
N ASP A 179 22.99 11.61 -32.28
CA ASP A 179 23.83 10.84 -33.20
C ASP A 179 23.35 9.39 -33.35
N SER A 180 24.15 8.52 -33.94
CA SER A 180 23.80 7.13 -34.22
C SER A 180 23.79 6.25 -32.96
N LEU A 181 22.73 5.44 -32.86
CA LEU A 181 22.65 4.39 -31.80
C LEU A 181 23.63 3.26 -32.12
N PHE A 182 24.49 2.92 -31.15
CA PHE A 182 25.30 1.73 -31.22
C PHE A 182 24.52 0.51 -30.77
N THR A 183 24.57 -0.55 -31.61
CA THR A 183 23.97 -1.85 -31.29
C THR A 183 25.05 -2.91 -31.08
N LEU A 184 24.72 -4.00 -30.46
CA LEU A 184 25.64 -5.12 -30.27
C LEU A 184 25.74 -5.93 -31.58
N ASP A 185 26.95 -6.05 -32.16
CA ASP A 185 27.20 -6.86 -33.33
C ASP A 185 27.30 -8.34 -32.93
N SER A 186 28.20 -8.64 -32.00
CA SER A 186 28.43 -9.98 -31.46
C SER A 186 28.69 -9.93 -29.98
N VAL A 187 28.26 -10.97 -29.28
CA VAL A 187 28.53 -11.17 -27.86
C VAL A 187 29.15 -12.54 -27.66
N SER A 188 30.32 -12.59 -27.06
CA SER A 188 31.01 -13.84 -26.76
C SER A 188 31.39 -13.94 -25.31
N TYR A 189 31.24 -15.13 -24.73
CA TYR A 189 31.66 -15.45 -23.36
C TYR A 189 32.95 -16.27 -23.49
N VAL A 190 34.08 -15.76 -22.98
CA VAL A 190 35.41 -16.34 -23.23
C VAL A 190 36.25 -16.40 -21.96
N ASN A 191 37.26 -17.26 -21.99
CA ASN A 191 38.24 -17.40 -20.91
C ASN A 191 37.68 -17.90 -19.57
N PHE A 192 36.52 -18.55 -19.58
CA PHE A 192 35.99 -19.25 -18.42
C PHE A 192 36.46 -20.71 -18.40
N PRO A 193 36.68 -21.32 -17.22
CA PRO A 193 36.85 -22.76 -17.10
C PRO A 193 35.69 -23.53 -17.71
N VAL A 194 35.94 -24.66 -18.33
CA VAL A 194 34.93 -25.44 -19.06
C VAL A 194 33.62 -25.67 -18.28
N PRO A 195 33.63 -26.07 -16.98
CA PRO A 195 32.35 -26.25 -16.26
C PRO A 195 31.55 -24.97 -16.04
N ILE A 196 32.23 -23.81 -15.98
CA ILE A 196 31.58 -22.49 -15.87
C ILE A 196 31.04 -22.07 -17.23
N GLN A 197 31.80 -22.27 -18.29
CA GLN A 197 31.38 -21.99 -19.67
C GLN A 197 30.10 -22.75 -20.02
N GLU A 198 30.04 -24.08 -19.75
CA GLU A 198 28.84 -24.88 -19.97
C GLU A 198 27.60 -24.36 -19.22
N LEU A 199 27.76 -23.86 -17.98
CA LEU A 199 26.67 -23.25 -17.23
C LEU A 199 26.19 -21.95 -17.88
N ILE A 200 27.09 -21.10 -18.33
CA ILE A 200 26.77 -19.84 -19.03
C ILE A 200 26.03 -20.14 -20.32
N ASP A 201 26.56 -21.09 -21.12
CA ASP A 201 25.97 -21.45 -22.42
C ASP A 201 24.59 -22.08 -22.27
N SER A 202 24.37 -22.88 -21.22
CA SER A 202 23.06 -23.50 -20.94
C SER A 202 21.95 -22.50 -20.60
N THR A 203 22.32 -21.25 -20.23
CA THR A 203 21.40 -20.16 -19.90
C THR A 203 21.52 -18.98 -20.86
N SER A 204 22.06 -19.19 -22.05
CA SER A 204 22.28 -18.13 -23.06
C SER A 204 20.97 -17.46 -23.51
N GLU A 205 19.86 -18.20 -23.55
CA GLU A 205 18.51 -17.65 -23.87
C GLU A 205 18.05 -16.60 -22.85
N GLU A 206 18.47 -16.70 -21.59
CA GLU A 206 18.15 -15.75 -20.52
C GLU A 206 19.04 -14.52 -20.53
N SER A 207 20.05 -14.46 -21.41
CA SER A 207 20.95 -13.32 -21.51
C SER A 207 20.22 -12.05 -21.87
N LEU A 208 20.55 -10.96 -21.16
CA LEU A 208 20.05 -9.61 -21.39
C LEU A 208 20.77 -8.87 -22.51
N ILE A 209 21.92 -9.42 -22.93
CA ILE A 209 22.76 -8.87 -23.99
C ILE A 209 22.73 -9.83 -25.19
N LYS A 210 22.07 -9.42 -26.27
CA LYS A 210 21.91 -10.22 -27.50
C LYS A 210 22.47 -9.46 -28.70
N SER A 211 22.92 -10.20 -29.72
CA SER A 211 23.24 -9.58 -30.98
C SER A 211 22.09 -8.75 -31.50
N GLN A 212 22.36 -7.61 -32.09
CA GLN A 212 21.44 -6.58 -32.60
C GLN A 212 20.63 -5.82 -31.54
N SER A 213 20.78 -6.10 -30.24
CA SER A 213 20.15 -5.27 -29.19
C SER A 213 20.90 -3.94 -29.02
N PRO A 214 20.20 -2.87 -28.53
CA PRO A 214 20.84 -1.60 -28.17
C PRO A 214 21.95 -1.77 -27.13
N PHE A 215 23.06 -1.06 -27.30
CA PHE A 215 24.08 -1.01 -26.26
C PHE A 215 23.55 -0.28 -25.03
N SER A 216 23.69 -0.93 -23.87
CA SER A 216 23.31 -0.34 -22.57
C SER A 216 24.21 -0.84 -21.45
N ILE A 217 24.90 0.07 -20.74
CA ILE A 217 25.73 -0.27 -19.59
C ILE A 217 24.90 -0.92 -18.49
N ASN A 218 23.67 -0.49 -18.29
CA ASN A 218 22.78 -1.09 -17.31
C ASN A 218 22.49 -2.58 -17.61
N ASN A 219 22.28 -2.91 -18.89
CA ASN A 219 22.11 -4.32 -19.31
C ASN A 219 23.39 -5.12 -19.13
N LEU A 220 24.55 -4.53 -19.39
CA LEU A 220 25.84 -5.17 -19.16
C LEU A 220 26.07 -5.47 -17.68
N ASP A 221 25.81 -4.52 -16.78
CA ASP A 221 25.96 -4.71 -15.34
C ASP A 221 24.93 -5.71 -14.77
N THR A 222 23.71 -5.70 -15.31
CA THR A 222 22.68 -6.67 -14.93
C THR A 222 23.04 -8.07 -15.40
N GLU A 223 23.57 -8.23 -16.60
CA GLU A 223 24.07 -9.52 -17.11
C GLU A 223 25.25 -10.04 -16.27
N ARG A 224 26.19 -9.19 -15.92
CA ARG A 224 27.30 -9.53 -15.01
C ARG A 224 26.81 -10.02 -13.66
N SER A 225 25.76 -9.39 -13.14
CA SER A 225 25.10 -9.77 -11.89
C SER A 225 24.31 -11.08 -12.05
N ARG A 226 23.66 -11.32 -13.21
CA ARG A 226 22.98 -12.55 -13.55
C ARG A 226 23.96 -13.74 -13.55
N ILE A 227 25.07 -13.60 -14.25
CA ILE A 227 26.13 -14.63 -14.29
C ILE A 227 26.70 -14.88 -12.89
N SER A 228 26.97 -13.84 -12.11
CA SER A 228 27.42 -14.02 -10.71
C SER A 228 26.40 -14.79 -9.88
N THR A 229 25.13 -14.50 -10.02
CA THR A 229 24.05 -15.20 -9.32
C THR A 229 23.93 -16.64 -9.80
N LEU A 230 23.99 -16.87 -11.11
CA LEU A 230 24.00 -18.22 -11.71
C LEU A 230 25.10 -19.10 -11.12
N LEU A 231 26.34 -18.59 -11.12
CA LEU A 231 27.49 -19.33 -10.60
C LEU A 231 27.38 -19.59 -9.10
N ARG A 232 27.00 -18.59 -8.31
CA ARG A 232 26.78 -18.75 -6.86
C ARG A 232 25.63 -19.71 -6.52
N ASN A 233 24.65 -19.85 -7.39
CA ASN A 233 23.59 -20.86 -7.23
C ASN A 233 24.06 -22.29 -7.54
N ASN A 234 25.14 -22.44 -8.31
CA ASN A 234 25.73 -23.70 -8.74
C ASN A 234 27.05 -24.04 -8.04
N GLY A 235 27.25 -23.56 -6.80
CA GLY A 235 28.37 -23.97 -5.96
C GLY A 235 29.53 -22.99 -5.84
N TYR A 236 29.65 -22.00 -6.70
CA TYR A 236 30.78 -21.06 -6.72
C TYR A 236 30.64 -19.97 -5.66
N TYR A 237 30.82 -20.35 -4.40
CA TYR A 237 30.56 -19.48 -3.22
C TYR A 237 31.32 -18.14 -3.26
N TYR A 238 32.61 -18.15 -3.58
CA TYR A 238 33.46 -16.97 -3.59
C TYR A 238 33.35 -16.13 -4.85
N TYR A 239 32.59 -16.59 -5.87
CA TYR A 239 32.43 -15.82 -7.09
C TYR A 239 31.60 -14.56 -6.87
N ASN A 240 32.04 -13.44 -7.47
CA ASN A 240 31.30 -12.18 -7.45
C ASN A 240 31.33 -11.48 -8.82
N SER A 241 30.50 -10.49 -9.02
CA SER A 241 30.35 -9.80 -10.30
C SER A 241 31.62 -9.05 -10.75
N SER A 242 32.52 -8.67 -9.83
CA SER A 242 33.77 -7.97 -10.18
C SER A 242 34.81 -8.88 -10.81
N TYR A 243 34.62 -10.20 -10.78
CA TYR A 243 35.53 -11.18 -11.40
C TYR A 243 35.27 -11.37 -12.89
N ALA A 244 34.30 -10.69 -13.47
CA ALA A 244 34.10 -10.64 -14.90
C ALA A 244 34.19 -9.21 -15.42
N SER A 245 34.76 -9.06 -16.61
CA SER A 245 34.94 -7.78 -17.30
C SER A 245 34.43 -7.86 -18.72
N TYR A 246 34.11 -6.70 -19.29
CA TYR A 246 33.79 -6.56 -20.69
C TYR A 246 34.97 -5.96 -21.44
N LEU A 247 35.28 -6.50 -22.60
CA LEU A 247 36.04 -5.83 -23.65
C LEU A 247 35.07 -5.50 -24.76
N ALA A 248 34.99 -4.22 -25.14
CA ALA A 248 34.17 -3.75 -26.22
C ALA A 248 35.05 -3.18 -27.33
N ASP A 249 34.90 -3.69 -28.55
CA ASP A 249 35.44 -3.11 -29.75
C ASP A 249 34.31 -2.36 -30.47
N THR A 250 34.45 -1.04 -30.58
CA THR A 250 33.51 -0.13 -31.23
C THR A 250 34.02 0.40 -32.56
N PHE A 251 35.17 -0.08 -33.04
CA PHE A 251 35.81 0.38 -34.26
C PHE A 251 35.72 -0.64 -35.40
N ALA A 252 35.59 -1.92 -35.11
CA ALA A 252 35.59 -2.99 -36.11
C ALA A 252 34.41 -2.91 -37.09
N VAL A 253 33.24 -2.46 -36.63
CA VAL A 253 32.03 -2.30 -37.45
C VAL A 253 31.38 -0.97 -37.11
N GLU A 254 31.01 -0.21 -38.15
CA GLU A 254 30.41 1.10 -37.97
C GLU A 254 29.10 1.04 -37.18
N ASN A 255 28.97 1.90 -36.17
CA ASN A 255 27.83 2.00 -35.27
C ASN A 255 27.46 0.69 -34.55
N LYS A 256 28.41 -0.23 -34.42
CA LYS A 256 28.23 -1.48 -33.69
C LYS A 256 29.36 -1.73 -32.70
N ALA A 257 29.02 -2.47 -31.63
CA ALA A 257 29.97 -2.88 -30.61
C ALA A 257 30.08 -4.42 -30.59
N GLN A 258 31.31 -4.94 -30.72
CA GLN A 258 31.59 -6.35 -30.46
C GLN A 258 31.98 -6.52 -28.99
N LEU A 259 31.26 -7.34 -28.25
CA LEU A 259 31.46 -7.53 -26.84
C LEU A 259 32.10 -8.90 -26.54
N ARG A 260 33.13 -8.88 -25.72
CA ARG A 260 33.71 -10.08 -25.09
C ARG A 260 33.48 -9.99 -23.58
N PHE A 261 32.64 -10.86 -23.04
CA PHE A 261 32.50 -11.04 -21.61
C PHE A 261 33.53 -12.09 -21.17
N GLN A 262 34.46 -11.69 -20.34
CA GLN A 262 35.59 -12.54 -19.98
C GLN A 262 35.87 -12.53 -18.47
N LEU A 263 36.53 -13.59 -18.01
CA LEU A 263 37.06 -13.63 -16.66
C LEU A 263 38.14 -12.57 -16.49
N ALA A 264 38.10 -11.79 -15.42
CA ALA A 264 39.10 -10.79 -15.09
C ALA A 264 40.44 -11.45 -14.74
N ASN A 265 41.55 -10.73 -14.94
CA ASN A 265 42.87 -11.22 -14.54
C ASN A 265 43.01 -11.27 -13.02
N GLY A 266 43.67 -12.30 -12.48
CA GLY A 266 43.97 -12.41 -11.05
C GLY A 266 42.79 -12.87 -10.19
N VAL A 267 41.77 -13.51 -10.78
CA VAL A 267 40.66 -14.10 -10.00
C VAL A 267 41.20 -15.24 -9.12
N PRO A 268 40.94 -15.23 -7.81
CA PRO A 268 41.38 -16.28 -6.91
C PRO A 268 40.84 -17.65 -7.34
N GLU A 269 41.69 -18.68 -7.31
CA GLU A 269 41.33 -20.05 -7.67
C GLU A 269 40.11 -20.54 -6.88
N GLN A 270 39.98 -20.18 -5.61
CA GLN A 270 38.86 -20.47 -4.74
C GLN A 270 37.50 -19.99 -5.29
N ALA A 271 37.47 -18.95 -6.13
CA ALA A 271 36.25 -18.46 -6.77
C ALA A 271 35.78 -19.29 -7.97
N LEU A 272 36.70 -20.10 -8.51
CA LEU A 272 36.48 -20.95 -9.68
C LEU A 272 36.21 -22.42 -9.33
N HIS A 273 36.17 -22.79 -8.03
CA HIS A 273 35.84 -24.08 -7.53
C HIS A 273 34.41 -24.14 -6.96
N LYS A 274 33.79 -25.34 -7.10
CA LYS A 274 32.49 -25.61 -6.46
C LYS A 274 32.70 -25.95 -4.99
N TRP A 275 31.88 -25.34 -4.15
CA TRP A 275 31.87 -25.54 -2.71
C TRP A 275 30.65 -26.31 -2.26
N TYR A 276 30.84 -27.26 -1.35
CA TYR A 276 29.80 -28.12 -0.78
C TYR A 276 29.54 -27.74 0.67
N ILE A 277 28.30 -27.89 1.12
CA ILE A 277 27.93 -27.64 2.51
C ILE A 277 28.43 -28.76 3.40
N GLY A 278 29.17 -28.44 4.43
CA GLY A 278 29.69 -29.31 5.45
C GLY A 278 28.74 -29.48 6.65
N LYS A 279 29.27 -29.30 7.84
CA LYS A 279 28.49 -29.33 9.09
C LYS A 279 27.59 -28.12 9.20
N LEU A 280 26.45 -28.34 9.85
CA LEU A 280 25.50 -27.26 10.19
C LEU A 280 25.43 -27.13 11.72
N ASP A 281 26.07 -26.12 12.25
CA ASP A 281 26.04 -25.76 13.67
C ASP A 281 25.21 -24.53 13.90
N VAL A 282 24.26 -24.56 14.82
CA VAL A 282 23.40 -23.41 15.16
C VAL A 282 23.57 -23.07 16.63
N ASN A 283 23.98 -21.86 16.90
CA ASN A 283 24.21 -21.31 18.20
C ASN A 283 23.02 -20.42 18.62
N PHE A 284 22.35 -20.79 19.71
CA PHE A 284 21.26 -20.00 20.28
C PHE A 284 21.73 -19.25 21.52
N ARG A 285 21.68 -17.91 21.45
CA ARG A 285 22.15 -17.01 22.50
C ARG A 285 21.09 -16.01 22.90
N LYS A 286 21.00 -15.66 24.18
CA LYS A 286 20.21 -14.51 24.67
C LYS A 286 21.02 -13.21 24.60
N SER A 287 22.34 -13.31 24.66
CA SER A 287 23.26 -12.19 24.48
C SER A 287 24.54 -12.67 23.79
N ALA A 288 25.29 -11.76 23.16
CA ALA A 288 26.52 -12.10 22.44
C ALA A 288 27.61 -12.78 23.34
N ARG A 289 27.59 -12.51 24.64
CA ARG A 289 28.56 -13.03 25.61
C ARG A 289 28.14 -14.32 26.29
N GLU A 290 26.95 -14.86 25.99
CA GLU A 290 26.42 -16.07 26.63
C GLU A 290 27.24 -17.30 26.25
N VAL A 291 27.69 -18.08 27.26
CA VAL A 291 28.38 -19.34 27.06
C VAL A 291 27.37 -20.45 26.81
N LEU A 292 27.60 -21.25 25.78
CA LEU A 292 26.76 -22.39 25.42
C LEU A 292 27.32 -23.65 26.03
N ASN A 293 26.60 -24.27 26.96
CA ASN A 293 27.05 -25.41 27.75
C ASN A 293 26.33 -26.71 27.42
N ASP A 294 25.35 -26.69 26.52
CA ASP A 294 24.57 -27.85 26.12
C ASP A 294 24.40 -27.94 24.61
N SER A 295 24.14 -29.13 24.08
CA SER A 295 23.93 -29.33 22.65
C SER A 295 22.98 -30.48 22.36
N ILE A 296 22.24 -30.36 21.23
CA ILE A 296 21.40 -31.42 20.68
C ILE A 296 21.74 -31.67 19.23
N LYS A 297 22.13 -32.89 18.89
CA LYS A 297 22.34 -33.32 17.52
C LYS A 297 21.07 -33.94 16.95
N ARG A 298 20.64 -33.44 15.80
CA ARG A 298 19.48 -33.96 15.07
C ARG A 298 19.78 -34.08 13.58
N ARG A 299 19.87 -35.29 13.05
CA ARG A 299 20.26 -35.58 11.66
C ARG A 299 21.61 -34.90 11.32
N SER A 300 21.56 -33.89 10.44
CA SER A 300 22.73 -33.13 9.96
C SER A 300 22.94 -31.78 10.69
N LEU A 301 22.18 -31.51 11.75
CA LEU A 301 22.16 -30.26 12.47
C LEU A 301 22.58 -30.46 13.92
N THR A 302 23.52 -29.66 14.41
CA THR A 302 23.87 -29.54 15.83
C THR A 302 23.38 -28.19 16.35
N LEU A 303 22.60 -28.21 17.42
CA LEU A 303 22.13 -26.99 18.09
C LEU A 303 22.88 -26.84 19.39
N HIS A 304 23.51 -25.69 19.59
CA HIS A 304 24.19 -25.32 20.83
C HIS A 304 23.36 -24.26 21.57
N PHE A 305 23.17 -24.40 22.86
CA PHE A 305 22.40 -23.51 23.69
C PHE A 305 22.85 -23.53 25.13
N ASN A 306 22.29 -22.70 25.98
CA ASN A 306 22.48 -22.70 27.43
C ASN A 306 21.21 -23.18 28.11
N GLY A 307 21.37 -24.23 29.01
CA GLY A 307 20.29 -24.77 29.83
C GLY A 307 19.86 -26.19 29.45
N LYS A 308 18.98 -26.79 30.24
CA LYS A 308 18.55 -28.19 30.10
C LYS A 308 17.66 -28.49 28.87
N LYS A 309 17.07 -27.50 28.24
CA LYS A 309 16.16 -27.64 27.07
C LYS A 309 16.44 -26.58 26.04
N SER A 310 16.53 -26.96 24.77
CA SER A 310 16.67 -26.01 23.69
C SER A 310 15.55 -24.95 23.74
N PRO A 311 15.87 -23.67 23.62
CA PRO A 311 14.87 -22.58 23.66
C PRO A 311 13.92 -22.59 22.47
N ILE A 312 14.31 -23.21 21.35
CA ILE A 312 13.46 -23.45 20.17
C ILE A 312 13.55 -24.92 19.74
N MET A 313 12.47 -25.47 19.22
CA MET A 313 12.46 -26.87 18.76
C MET A 313 13.31 -27.05 17.51
N PRO A 314 14.17 -28.10 17.45
CA PRO A 314 15.06 -28.35 16.29
C PRO A 314 14.34 -28.38 14.94
N ARG A 315 13.09 -28.87 14.94
CA ARG A 315 12.26 -28.94 13.74
C ARG A 315 11.99 -27.57 13.09
N VAL A 316 12.00 -26.49 13.87
CA VAL A 316 11.79 -25.12 13.36
C VAL A 316 12.97 -24.73 12.46
N VAL A 317 14.19 -24.96 12.92
CA VAL A 317 15.40 -24.70 12.13
C VAL A 317 15.46 -25.62 10.92
N LEU A 318 15.24 -26.92 11.12
CA LEU A 318 15.27 -27.92 10.02
C LEU A 318 14.25 -27.61 8.91
N ARG A 319 13.08 -27.09 9.27
CA ARG A 319 12.05 -26.72 8.30
C ARG A 319 12.42 -25.47 7.49
N ASN A 320 13.04 -24.51 8.13
CA ASN A 320 13.37 -23.21 7.51
C ASN A 320 14.75 -23.20 6.84
N MET A 321 15.67 -24.08 7.21
CA MET A 321 16.98 -24.26 6.59
C MET A 321 16.87 -25.04 5.27
N ARG A 322 17.29 -24.44 4.16
CA ARG A 322 17.30 -25.06 2.82
C ARG A 322 18.64 -25.66 2.46
N LEU A 323 19.71 -25.11 3.04
CA LEU A 323 21.06 -25.68 2.87
C LEU A 323 21.13 -27.04 3.58
N ARG A 324 21.73 -28.02 2.92
CA ARG A 324 21.88 -29.39 3.43
C ARG A 324 23.33 -29.85 3.27
N PRO A 325 23.90 -30.57 4.23
CA PRO A 325 25.22 -31.18 4.06
C PRO A 325 25.35 -32.05 2.81
N ARG A 326 26.52 -32.06 2.24
CA ARG A 326 26.90 -32.76 1.00
C ARG A 326 26.18 -32.24 -0.27
N GLN A 327 25.45 -31.13 -0.21
CA GLN A 327 24.91 -30.45 -1.40
C GLN A 327 25.82 -29.30 -1.79
N GLU A 328 25.85 -28.99 -3.07
CA GLU A 328 26.47 -27.78 -3.56
C GLU A 328 25.90 -26.54 -2.85
N PHE A 329 26.76 -25.58 -2.55
CA PHE A 329 26.31 -24.27 -2.08
C PHE A 329 25.35 -23.67 -3.12
N SER A 330 24.32 -22.97 -2.64
CA SER A 330 23.41 -22.20 -3.49
C SER A 330 23.03 -20.91 -2.78
N TYR A 331 23.28 -19.80 -3.44
CA TYR A 331 22.98 -18.47 -2.91
C TYR A 331 21.48 -18.25 -2.70
N GLU A 332 20.65 -18.75 -3.64
CA GLU A 332 19.19 -18.73 -3.50
C GLU A 332 18.73 -19.48 -2.23
N LYS A 333 19.26 -20.71 -2.02
CA LYS A 333 18.92 -21.50 -0.82
C LYS A 333 19.41 -20.84 0.46
N TYR A 334 20.55 -20.15 0.42
CA TYR A 334 21.05 -19.35 1.55
C TYR A 334 20.08 -18.20 1.86
N GLN A 335 19.73 -17.38 0.86
CA GLN A 335 18.83 -16.25 1.04
C GLN A 335 17.43 -16.72 1.51
N GLU A 336 16.90 -17.80 0.94
CA GLU A 336 15.63 -18.39 1.36
C GLU A 336 15.70 -18.87 2.83
N SER A 337 16.81 -19.46 3.25
CA SER A 337 17.02 -19.89 4.65
C SER A 337 17.07 -18.70 5.60
N ALA A 338 17.84 -17.66 5.26
CA ALA A 338 17.97 -16.46 6.06
C ALA A 338 16.61 -15.74 6.19
N SER A 339 15.91 -15.55 5.08
CA SER A 339 14.59 -14.91 5.06
C SER A 339 13.57 -15.68 5.93
N LYS A 340 13.51 -17.02 5.80
CA LYS A 340 12.55 -17.85 6.57
C LYS A 340 12.87 -17.94 8.06
N ILE A 341 14.15 -17.94 8.43
CA ILE A 341 14.55 -17.94 9.84
C ILE A 341 14.23 -16.58 10.47
N ASN A 342 14.54 -15.47 9.78
CA ASN A 342 14.20 -14.12 10.24
C ASN A 342 12.67 -13.90 10.31
N ALA A 343 11.91 -14.41 9.36
CA ALA A 343 10.45 -14.33 9.35
C ALA A 343 9.76 -15.03 10.53
N THR A 344 10.48 -15.85 11.31
CA THR A 344 9.94 -16.41 12.56
C THR A 344 9.69 -15.34 13.63
N GLY A 345 10.33 -14.15 13.52
CA GLY A 345 10.20 -13.06 14.47
C GLY A 345 10.70 -13.37 15.89
N VAL A 346 11.48 -14.43 16.04
CA VAL A 346 12.00 -14.90 17.36
C VAL A 346 13.38 -14.34 17.65
N PHE A 347 14.13 -14.01 16.60
CA PHE A 347 15.52 -13.57 16.69
C PHE A 347 15.65 -12.08 16.39
N SER A 348 16.45 -11.40 17.21
CA SER A 348 16.85 -9.99 16.96
C SER A 348 17.95 -9.91 15.91
N SER A 349 18.80 -10.95 15.82
CA SER A 349 19.84 -11.06 14.78
C SER A 349 20.10 -12.53 14.44
N THR A 350 20.41 -12.76 13.16
CA THR A 350 20.89 -14.04 12.65
C THR A 350 22.11 -13.79 11.76
N ASP A 351 23.20 -14.51 12.02
CA ASP A 351 24.45 -14.38 11.31
C ASP A 351 24.89 -15.75 10.76
N PHE A 352 25.04 -15.84 9.44
CA PHE A 352 25.44 -17.04 8.71
C PHE A 352 26.92 -16.97 8.38
N GLN A 353 27.75 -17.70 9.10
CA GLN A 353 29.17 -17.78 8.90
C GLN A 353 29.55 -19.05 8.16
N PHE A 354 30.13 -18.92 6.98
CA PHE A 354 30.67 -20.02 6.21
C PHE A 354 32.19 -20.06 6.37
N THR A 355 32.68 -21.18 6.88
CA THR A 355 34.12 -21.39 7.11
C THR A 355 34.64 -22.51 6.23
N PRO A 356 35.61 -22.27 5.35
CA PRO A 356 36.18 -23.33 4.53
C PRO A 356 36.96 -24.33 5.41
N ARG A 357 36.77 -25.61 5.15
CA ARG A 357 37.52 -26.67 5.82
C ARG A 357 38.83 -26.89 5.08
N PRO A 358 39.99 -26.75 5.77
CA PRO A 358 41.28 -26.93 5.14
C PRO A 358 41.42 -28.24 4.35
N GLY A 359 41.98 -28.15 3.13
CA GLY A 359 42.22 -29.31 2.26
C GLY A 359 40.98 -29.96 1.61
N THR A 360 39.83 -29.28 1.65
CA THR A 360 38.57 -29.78 1.04
C THR A 360 37.73 -28.65 0.48
N ASP A 361 36.89 -28.93 -0.52
CA ASP A 361 35.95 -27.97 -1.10
C ASP A 361 34.64 -27.89 -0.26
N THR A 362 34.80 -27.87 1.07
CA THR A 362 33.68 -27.95 1.98
C THR A 362 33.59 -26.70 2.85
N LEU A 363 32.36 -26.11 2.92
CA LEU A 363 32.02 -24.97 3.77
C LEU A 363 31.23 -25.45 4.99
N ASP A 364 31.81 -25.34 6.17
CA ASP A 364 31.07 -25.55 7.41
C ASP A 364 30.24 -24.30 7.71
N LEU A 365 28.92 -24.46 7.92
CA LEU A 365 28.02 -23.39 8.23
C LEU A 365 27.78 -23.31 9.74
N ARG A 366 28.12 -22.16 10.30
CA ARG A 366 27.74 -21.76 11.66
C ARG A 366 26.69 -20.64 11.59
N LEU A 367 25.51 -20.92 12.13
CA LEU A 367 24.43 -19.95 12.25
C LEU A 367 24.36 -19.45 13.69
N ASN A 368 24.67 -18.21 13.94
CA ASN A 368 24.54 -17.55 15.23
C ASN A 368 23.19 -16.84 15.30
N CYS A 369 22.33 -17.24 16.25
CA CYS A 369 21.01 -16.66 16.45
C CYS A 369 20.96 -16.01 17.84
N THR A 370 20.68 -14.73 17.90
CA THR A 370 20.42 -14.00 19.16
C THR A 370 18.92 -13.81 19.31
N PHE A 371 18.36 -14.26 20.44
CA PHE A 371 16.93 -14.11 20.69
C PHE A 371 16.57 -12.65 20.92
N ASP A 372 15.39 -12.29 20.45
CA ASP A 372 14.75 -11.04 20.82
C ASP A 372 14.11 -11.15 22.21
N LYS A 373 13.67 -10.02 22.76
CA LYS A 373 12.93 -10.00 24.04
C LYS A 373 11.70 -10.90 23.94
N PRO A 374 11.48 -11.80 24.92
CA PRO A 374 10.37 -12.74 24.85
C PRO A 374 9.00 -12.09 25.07
N TYR A 375 8.96 -10.91 25.70
CA TYR A 375 7.74 -10.16 25.99
C TYR A 375 7.86 -8.75 25.46
N ASP A 376 6.78 -8.31 24.79
CA ASP A 376 6.54 -6.91 24.44
C ASP A 376 5.28 -6.45 25.17
N PHE A 377 5.37 -5.29 25.78
CA PHE A 377 4.23 -4.60 26.38
C PHE A 377 4.07 -3.26 25.71
N TYR A 378 2.84 -2.92 25.33
CA TYR A 378 2.55 -1.65 24.71
C TYR A 378 1.24 -1.05 25.19
N ILE A 379 1.18 0.26 25.18
CA ILE A 379 -0.02 1.04 25.46
C ILE A 379 -0.24 1.95 24.25
N GLU A 380 -1.42 1.88 23.67
CA GLU A 380 -1.86 2.77 22.59
C GLU A 380 -2.99 3.64 23.12
N ALA A 381 -2.93 4.93 22.84
CA ALA A 381 -4.01 5.87 23.09
C ALA A 381 -4.38 6.53 21.76
N ASN A 382 -5.63 6.39 21.36
CA ASN A 382 -6.15 6.86 20.08
C ASN A 382 -7.31 7.82 20.32
N GLY A 383 -7.48 8.79 19.42
CA GLY A 383 -8.73 9.54 19.26
C GLY A 383 -9.58 8.87 18.19
N LYS A 384 -10.78 8.44 18.53
CA LYS A 384 -11.77 7.93 17.58
C LYS A 384 -12.71 9.04 17.16
N GLY A 385 -12.89 9.25 15.86
CA GLY A 385 -13.91 10.13 15.30
C GLY A 385 -14.71 9.38 14.24
N ARG A 386 -16.03 9.43 14.34
CA ARG A 386 -16.93 8.88 13.32
C ARG A 386 -17.66 10.03 12.62
N THR A 387 -17.89 9.89 11.35
CA THR A 387 -18.66 10.85 10.55
C THR A 387 -20.10 11.00 11.00
N SER A 388 -20.61 10.05 11.79
CA SER A 388 -21.91 10.18 12.51
C SER A 388 -21.91 11.23 13.63
N GLY A 389 -20.84 12.04 13.77
CA GLY A 389 -20.70 13.07 14.82
C GLY A 389 -20.29 12.50 16.17
N ARG A 390 -19.89 11.25 16.24
CA ARG A 390 -19.36 10.61 17.45
C ARG A 390 -17.85 10.71 17.48
N TYR A 391 -17.31 11.03 18.64
CA TYR A 391 -15.87 11.10 18.85
C TYR A 391 -15.54 10.77 20.31
N GLY A 392 -14.32 10.28 20.54
CA GLY A 392 -13.89 9.96 21.89
C GLY A 392 -12.54 9.27 21.95
N PRO A 393 -11.99 9.08 23.15
CA PRO A 393 -10.75 8.36 23.36
C PRO A 393 -10.94 6.85 23.24
N GLU A 394 -9.91 6.18 22.73
CA GLU A 394 -9.72 4.73 22.80
C GLU A 394 -8.35 4.45 23.42
N ALA A 395 -8.31 3.51 24.35
CA ALA A 395 -7.08 3.01 24.91
C ALA A 395 -6.98 1.51 24.67
N LYS A 396 -5.77 1.05 24.38
CA LYS A 396 -5.46 -0.37 24.19
C LYS A 396 -4.17 -0.70 24.93
N ILE A 397 -4.21 -1.79 25.68
CA ILE A 397 -3.06 -2.36 26.40
C ILE A 397 -2.81 -3.74 25.81
N GLY A 398 -1.61 -3.97 25.32
CA GLY A 398 -1.24 -5.25 24.70
C GLY A 398 -0.02 -5.88 25.37
N LEU A 399 -0.09 -7.19 25.52
CA LEU A 399 1.01 -8.05 25.95
C LEU A 399 1.25 -9.12 24.88
N THR A 400 2.43 -9.11 24.29
CA THR A 400 2.88 -10.11 23.33
C THR A 400 3.92 -11.02 23.96
N ARG A 401 3.74 -12.35 23.81
CA ARG A 401 4.75 -13.35 24.14
C ARG A 401 5.24 -14.02 22.86
N ARG A 402 6.52 -13.81 22.54
CA ARG A 402 7.19 -14.44 21.39
C ARG A 402 7.66 -15.84 21.76
N ASN A 403 7.62 -16.77 20.80
CA ASN A 403 8.05 -18.15 20.95
C ASN A 403 7.35 -18.87 22.15
N ALA A 404 6.04 -18.69 22.28
CA ALA A 404 5.24 -19.09 23.45
C ALA A 404 5.37 -20.58 23.78
N PHE A 405 5.44 -21.45 22.76
CA PHE A 405 5.51 -22.91 22.89
C PHE A 405 6.79 -23.52 22.26
N ARG A 406 7.83 -22.70 22.07
CA ARG A 406 9.15 -23.09 21.53
C ARG A 406 9.14 -23.51 20.07
N ALA A 407 8.11 -23.19 19.29
CA ALA A 407 8.05 -23.45 17.87
C ALA A 407 7.86 -22.18 17.00
N GLY A 408 8.16 -21.00 17.60
CA GLY A 408 8.08 -19.70 16.96
C GLY A 408 6.70 -19.06 17.01
N GLU A 409 5.82 -19.54 17.89
CA GLU A 409 4.47 -19.00 18.04
C GLU A 409 4.49 -17.63 18.70
N LYS A 410 3.64 -16.72 18.25
CA LYS A 410 3.39 -15.42 18.83
C LYS A 410 2.02 -15.44 19.51
N LEU A 411 1.97 -15.20 20.80
CA LEU A 411 0.74 -15.11 21.59
C LEU A 411 0.54 -13.64 21.98
N ASP A 412 -0.61 -13.07 21.60
CA ASP A 412 -0.98 -11.70 21.91
C ASP A 412 -2.24 -11.67 22.78
N LEU A 413 -2.20 -10.91 23.86
CA LEU A 413 -3.35 -10.57 24.69
C LEU A 413 -3.54 -9.06 24.65
N ASN A 414 -4.72 -8.60 24.23
CA ASN A 414 -5.06 -7.18 24.17
C ASN A 414 -6.30 -6.89 25.01
N LEU A 415 -6.23 -5.84 25.79
CA LEU A 415 -7.36 -5.23 26.46
C LEU A 415 -7.60 -3.86 25.80
N HIS A 416 -8.84 -3.57 25.44
CA HIS A 416 -9.18 -2.30 24.85
C HIS A 416 -10.45 -1.72 25.46
N GLY A 417 -10.50 -0.38 25.45
CA GLY A 417 -11.64 0.39 25.93
C GLY A 417 -11.79 1.66 25.11
N ALA A 418 -13.02 2.00 24.76
CA ALA A 418 -13.35 3.22 24.05
C ALA A 418 -14.55 3.89 24.71
N TYR A 419 -14.52 5.21 24.75
CA TYR A 419 -15.66 6.02 25.14
C TYR A 419 -15.98 6.98 23.99
N GLU A 420 -17.23 7.01 23.58
CA GLU A 420 -17.69 7.87 22.49
C GLU A 420 -18.81 8.80 23.00
N TRP A 421 -18.69 10.10 22.75
CA TRP A 421 -19.75 11.08 22.94
C TRP A 421 -20.22 11.62 21.59
N GLN A 422 -21.45 12.10 21.54
CA GLN A 422 -22.08 12.65 20.34
C GLN A 422 -22.26 14.15 20.47
N ARG A 423 -21.73 14.92 19.51
CA ARG A 423 -21.87 16.39 19.51
C ARG A 423 -23.32 16.78 19.18
N GLY A 424 -23.92 17.67 20.00
CA GLY A 424 -25.26 18.23 19.74
C GLY A 424 -26.42 17.36 20.24
N SER A 425 -26.14 16.32 21.01
CA SER A 425 -27.14 15.48 21.69
C SER A 425 -27.10 15.70 23.20
N SER A 426 -28.21 15.39 23.89
CA SER A 426 -28.21 15.27 25.35
C SER A 426 -27.19 14.23 25.80
N SER A 427 -26.72 14.32 27.04
CA SER A 427 -25.74 13.42 27.67
C SER A 427 -26.07 11.92 27.57
N ASP A 428 -27.29 11.62 27.19
CA ASP A 428 -27.89 10.29 27.15
C ASP A 428 -27.43 9.43 25.96
N MET A 429 -26.71 10.02 24.97
CA MET A 429 -26.26 9.34 23.73
C MET A 429 -24.81 8.86 23.78
N ASN A 430 -24.14 8.98 24.89
CA ASN A 430 -22.77 8.50 25.05
C ASN A 430 -22.74 6.97 25.05
N SER A 431 -21.70 6.40 24.48
CA SER A 431 -21.48 4.96 24.48
C SER A 431 -20.08 4.60 24.93
N TYR A 432 -19.94 3.45 25.54
CA TYR A 432 -18.64 2.88 25.83
C TYR A 432 -18.57 1.43 25.38
N GLN A 433 -17.39 1.09 24.92
CA GLN A 433 -17.02 -0.23 24.48
C GLN A 433 -15.79 -0.68 25.26
N TYR A 434 -15.77 -1.91 25.69
CA TYR A 434 -14.57 -2.54 26.25
C TYR A 434 -14.54 -4.01 25.86
N GLY A 435 -13.33 -4.52 25.70
CA GLY A 435 -13.18 -5.90 25.25
C GLY A 435 -11.79 -6.46 25.49
N VAL A 436 -11.69 -7.76 25.22
CA VAL A 436 -10.46 -8.54 25.30
C VAL A 436 -10.27 -9.34 24.02
N ASP A 437 -9.06 -9.29 23.48
CA ASP A 437 -8.62 -10.10 22.35
C ASP A 437 -7.49 -11.04 22.80
N LEU A 438 -7.64 -12.31 22.50
CA LEU A 438 -6.58 -13.31 22.62
C LEU A 438 -6.28 -13.86 21.24
N SER A 439 -5.04 -13.76 20.78
CA SER A 439 -4.64 -14.30 19.47
C SER A 439 -3.33 -15.07 19.53
N ILE A 440 -3.23 -16.06 18.67
CA ILE A 440 -2.01 -16.84 18.47
C ILE A 440 -1.69 -16.97 16.99
N GLU A 441 -0.45 -16.70 16.63
CA GLU A 441 0.07 -16.90 15.29
C GLU A 441 1.14 -18.00 15.29
N PHE A 442 0.95 -18.98 14.42
CA PHE A 442 1.88 -20.08 14.19
C PHE A 442 2.61 -19.85 12.87
N PRO A 443 3.95 -19.86 12.83
CA PRO A 443 4.73 -19.69 11.57
C PRO A 443 4.72 -20.99 10.74
N ARG A 444 3.55 -21.55 10.52
CA ARG A 444 3.29 -22.76 9.72
C ARG A 444 1.79 -22.94 9.53
N ILE A 445 1.40 -23.73 8.53
CA ILE A 445 0.01 -24.20 8.41
C ILE A 445 -0.27 -25.30 9.43
N ILE A 446 -1.31 -25.10 10.24
CA ILE A 446 -1.86 -26.10 11.16
C ILE A 446 -3.29 -26.40 10.69
N ALA A 447 -3.47 -27.48 9.96
CA ALA A 447 -4.78 -27.89 9.47
C ALA A 447 -5.00 -29.39 9.74
N PRO A 448 -6.24 -29.84 9.94
CA PRO A 448 -6.57 -31.26 9.99
C PRO A 448 -6.05 -31.96 8.73
N PHE A 449 -5.48 -33.14 8.87
CA PHE A 449 -4.96 -33.97 7.79
C PHE A 449 -3.79 -33.36 6.97
N TYR A 450 -3.34 -32.14 7.28
CA TYR A 450 -2.20 -31.50 6.64
C TYR A 450 -0.98 -31.49 7.56
N ASN A 451 0.07 -32.17 7.14
CA ASN A 451 1.36 -32.12 7.85
C ASN A 451 2.38 -31.42 6.94
N SER A 452 2.72 -30.17 7.27
CA SER A 452 3.70 -29.36 6.53
C SER A 452 5.11 -29.99 6.51
N ASP A 453 5.41 -30.86 7.47
CA ASP A 453 6.69 -31.55 7.58
C ASP A 453 6.74 -32.85 6.75
N ARG A 454 5.60 -33.33 6.23
CA ARG A 454 5.51 -34.53 5.41
C ARG A 454 5.98 -34.25 3.99
N VAL A 455 7.10 -34.80 3.63
CA VAL A 455 7.66 -34.72 2.27
C VAL A 455 6.89 -35.66 1.36
N ARG A 456 6.11 -35.15 0.42
CA ARG A 456 5.59 -35.94 -0.71
C ARG A 456 6.75 -36.26 -1.65
N ARG A 457 6.76 -37.48 -2.19
CA ARG A 457 7.73 -37.87 -3.22
C ARG A 457 7.02 -38.04 -4.56
N ASP A 458 7.67 -37.62 -5.64
CA ASP A 458 7.21 -37.84 -6.99
C ASP A 458 7.36 -39.34 -7.37
N LYS A 459 6.92 -39.69 -8.59
CA LYS A 459 7.05 -41.04 -9.13
C LYS A 459 8.52 -41.54 -9.16
N ASN A 460 9.48 -40.62 -9.15
CA ASN A 460 10.92 -40.87 -9.19
C ASN A 460 11.57 -40.84 -7.79
N GLY A 461 10.77 -40.78 -6.72
CA GLY A 461 11.27 -40.75 -5.34
C GLY A 461 11.82 -39.38 -4.91
N ARG A 462 11.73 -38.36 -5.74
CA ARG A 462 12.21 -37.00 -5.42
C ARG A 462 11.24 -36.28 -4.49
N PRO A 463 11.73 -35.57 -3.48
CA PRO A 463 10.87 -34.86 -2.53
C PRO A 463 10.14 -33.69 -3.20
N ILE A 464 8.81 -33.81 -3.36
CA ILE A 464 7.96 -32.69 -3.74
C ILE A 464 7.61 -31.94 -2.46
N ARG A 465 8.21 -30.75 -2.26
CA ARG A 465 7.80 -29.83 -1.21
C ARG A 465 6.98 -28.73 -1.86
N ARG A 466 5.80 -28.43 -1.31
CA ARG A 466 5.11 -27.18 -1.66
C ARG A 466 6.03 -26.02 -1.29
N ARG A 467 6.48 -25.29 -2.28
CA ARG A 467 7.23 -24.05 -2.11
C ARG A 467 6.22 -22.96 -1.86
N PHE A 468 6.22 -22.39 -0.68
CA PHE A 468 5.63 -21.07 -0.44
C PHE A 468 6.75 -20.05 -0.60
N PHE A 469 6.42 -18.92 -1.20
CA PHE A 469 7.39 -17.84 -1.39
C PHE A 469 7.88 -17.30 -0.03
N SER A 470 6.96 -17.08 0.91
CA SER A 470 7.27 -16.75 2.31
C SER A 470 6.86 -17.89 3.26
N THR A 471 7.21 -17.77 4.54
CA THR A 471 6.72 -18.69 5.57
C THR A 471 5.21 -18.55 5.72
N PRO A 472 4.42 -19.60 5.46
CA PRO A 472 2.98 -19.54 5.67
C PRO A 472 2.66 -19.48 7.17
N THR A 473 1.57 -18.83 7.54
CA THR A 473 1.14 -18.71 8.92
C THR A 473 -0.28 -19.24 9.14
N THR A 474 -0.55 -19.69 10.35
CA THR A 474 -1.91 -19.94 10.86
C THR A 474 -2.16 -18.97 11.99
N TYR A 475 -3.24 -18.23 11.89
CA TYR A 475 -3.67 -17.25 12.88
C TYR A 475 -4.99 -17.70 13.50
N ALA A 476 -5.06 -17.71 14.81
CA ALA A 476 -6.30 -17.93 15.55
C ALA A 476 -6.54 -16.76 16.50
N LYS A 477 -7.76 -16.25 16.53
CA LYS A 477 -8.16 -15.14 17.40
C LYS A 477 -9.50 -15.46 18.08
N LEU A 478 -9.60 -15.08 19.35
CA LEU A 478 -10.85 -15.01 20.09
C LEU A 478 -10.99 -13.60 20.63
N SER A 479 -12.17 -13.00 20.51
CA SER A 479 -12.47 -11.70 21.09
C SER A 479 -13.82 -11.70 21.78
N SER A 480 -13.93 -10.86 22.80
CA SER A 480 -15.17 -10.62 23.51
C SER A 480 -15.28 -9.13 23.80
N ASP A 481 -16.31 -8.52 23.25
CA ASP A 481 -16.59 -7.09 23.31
C ASP A 481 -17.94 -6.85 23.99
N VAL A 482 -17.98 -5.84 24.83
CA VAL A 482 -19.22 -5.31 25.40
C VAL A 482 -19.40 -3.89 24.90
N VAL A 483 -20.52 -3.66 24.22
CA VAL A 483 -20.94 -2.33 23.79
C VAL A 483 -22.13 -1.93 24.66
N ARG A 484 -21.97 -0.86 25.43
CA ARG A 484 -23.05 -0.34 26.28
C ARG A 484 -23.38 1.09 25.88
N ARG A 485 -24.66 1.31 25.69
CA ARG A 485 -25.27 2.62 25.52
C ARG A 485 -26.21 2.83 26.71
N PRO A 486 -25.80 3.61 27.70
CA PRO A 486 -26.69 3.87 28.87
C PRO A 486 -28.06 4.33 28.40
N GLU A 487 -29.10 3.92 29.13
CA GLU A 487 -30.50 4.19 28.83
C GLU A 487 -31.09 3.51 27.58
N TYR A 488 -30.30 2.82 26.73
CA TYR A 488 -30.79 2.14 25.55
C TYR A 488 -30.55 0.62 25.59
N TYR A 489 -29.30 0.17 25.52
CA TYR A 489 -28.99 -1.24 25.44
C TYR A 489 -27.59 -1.59 25.94
N LYS A 490 -27.41 -2.88 26.25
CA LYS A 490 -26.14 -3.52 26.47
C LYS A 490 -26.04 -4.74 25.54
N MET A 491 -25.03 -4.77 24.69
CA MET A 491 -24.81 -5.80 23.69
C MET A 491 -23.45 -6.45 23.91
N HIS A 492 -23.40 -7.77 23.78
CA HIS A 492 -22.16 -8.55 23.77
C HIS A 492 -21.88 -9.06 22.38
N ILE A 493 -20.61 -9.01 21.99
CA ILE A 493 -20.12 -9.54 20.74
C ILE A 493 -18.97 -10.48 21.03
N VAL A 494 -19.13 -11.75 20.73
CA VAL A 494 -18.09 -12.75 20.83
C VAL A 494 -17.70 -13.17 19.43
N SER A 495 -16.40 -13.15 19.12
CA SER A 495 -15.95 -13.59 17.81
C SER A 495 -14.75 -14.51 17.90
N GLY A 496 -14.67 -15.43 16.95
CA GLY A 496 -13.57 -16.37 16.79
C GLY A 496 -13.15 -16.45 15.33
N GLU A 497 -11.85 -16.55 15.09
CA GLU A 497 -11.31 -16.64 13.75
C GLU A 497 -10.19 -17.67 13.71
N TRP A 498 -10.15 -18.46 12.64
CA TRP A 498 -9.05 -19.33 12.28
C TRP A 498 -8.66 -19.08 10.82
N THR A 499 -7.45 -18.59 10.57
CA THR A 499 -7.04 -18.08 9.27
C THR A 499 -5.68 -18.64 8.85
N TYR A 500 -5.58 -19.09 7.59
CA TYR A 500 -4.33 -19.48 6.93
C TYR A 500 -3.89 -18.36 5.99
N ARG A 501 -2.62 -17.95 6.10
CA ARG A 501 -2.00 -16.94 5.22
C ARG A 501 -0.79 -17.52 4.54
N TRP A 502 -0.69 -17.34 3.23
CA TRP A 502 0.49 -17.77 2.47
C TRP A 502 0.71 -16.89 1.24
N GLN A 503 1.94 -16.92 0.73
CA GLN A 503 2.32 -16.28 -0.52
C GLN A 503 2.74 -17.36 -1.53
N SER A 504 2.18 -17.31 -2.72
CA SER A 504 2.56 -18.19 -3.84
C SER A 504 3.71 -17.59 -4.68
N SER A 505 3.81 -16.25 -4.70
CA SER A 505 4.89 -15.51 -5.34
C SER A 505 5.20 -14.21 -4.58
N ALA A 506 6.17 -13.44 -5.04
CA ALA A 506 6.45 -12.10 -4.49
C ALA A 506 5.25 -11.14 -4.61
N THR A 507 4.40 -11.35 -5.59
CA THR A 507 3.27 -10.48 -5.95
C THR A 507 1.91 -10.99 -5.49
N VAL A 508 1.78 -12.28 -5.16
CA VAL A 508 0.50 -12.94 -4.88
C VAL A 508 0.44 -13.45 -3.44
N ARG A 509 -0.55 -12.99 -2.72
CA ARG A 509 -0.89 -13.39 -1.35
C ARG A 509 -2.29 -13.98 -1.29
N HIS A 510 -2.43 -15.00 -0.47
CA HIS A 510 -3.70 -15.66 -0.20
C HIS A 510 -3.99 -15.66 1.29
N GLU A 511 -5.25 -15.49 1.63
CA GLU A 511 -5.77 -15.60 2.98
C GLU A 511 -7.03 -16.46 2.95
N PHE A 512 -7.07 -17.53 3.74
CA PHE A 512 -8.20 -18.43 3.82
C PHE A 512 -8.59 -18.65 5.28
N SER A 513 -9.79 -18.25 5.62
CA SER A 513 -10.40 -18.45 6.93
C SER A 513 -11.51 -19.49 6.80
N PRO A 514 -11.23 -20.77 7.10
CA PRO A 514 -12.26 -21.81 7.06
C PRO A 514 -13.32 -21.65 8.14
N LEU A 515 -13.03 -20.87 9.17
CA LEU A 515 -13.97 -20.61 10.25
C LEU A 515 -13.74 -19.19 10.80
N THR A 516 -14.73 -18.36 10.62
CA THR A 516 -14.91 -17.09 11.33
C THR A 516 -16.31 -17.10 11.91
N VAL A 517 -16.41 -16.89 13.21
CA VAL A 517 -17.70 -16.89 13.92
C VAL A 517 -17.87 -15.54 14.58
N LYS A 518 -19.02 -14.93 14.38
CA LYS A 518 -19.46 -13.75 15.12
C LYS A 518 -20.80 -14.07 15.77
N TYR A 519 -20.85 -13.97 17.07
CA TYR A 519 -22.05 -14.09 17.86
C TYR A 519 -22.31 -12.78 18.57
N GLN A 520 -23.41 -12.14 18.20
CA GLN A 520 -23.87 -10.88 18.77
C GLN A 520 -25.19 -11.14 19.46
N TYR A 521 -25.31 -10.73 20.72
CA TYR A 521 -26.56 -10.84 21.44
C TYR A 521 -26.79 -9.64 22.35
N MET A 522 -28.05 -9.26 22.45
CA MET A 522 -28.51 -8.18 23.31
C MET A 522 -28.75 -8.72 24.72
N ASN A 523 -27.92 -8.27 25.66
CA ASN A 523 -28.02 -8.72 27.05
C ASN A 523 -29.18 -8.01 27.83
N SER A 524 -29.45 -6.75 27.47
CA SER A 524 -30.57 -5.98 28.02
C SER A 524 -30.95 -4.83 27.08
N SER A 525 -32.23 -4.60 26.92
CA SER A 525 -32.82 -3.39 26.32
C SER A 525 -33.62 -2.63 27.36
N THR A 526 -33.94 -1.40 27.08
CA THR A 526 -34.79 -0.55 27.93
C THR A 526 -36.07 -0.23 27.18
N ILE A 527 -37.14 0.10 27.93
CA ILE A 527 -38.42 0.54 27.35
C ILE A 527 -38.24 1.70 26.35
N LYS A 528 -37.29 2.58 26.63
CA LYS A 528 -36.92 3.69 25.74
C LYS A 528 -36.32 3.21 24.39
N PHE A 529 -35.52 2.17 24.42
CA PHE A 529 -34.98 1.53 23.21
C PHE A 529 -36.11 0.79 22.46
N ASP A 530 -36.91 0.02 23.15
CA ASP A 530 -37.98 -0.78 22.58
C ASP A 530 -39.04 0.11 21.93
N SER A 531 -39.36 1.28 22.52
CA SER A 531 -40.26 2.28 21.90
C SER A 531 -39.69 2.82 20.58
N ILE A 532 -38.38 3.18 20.54
CA ILE A 532 -37.73 3.66 19.30
C ILE A 532 -37.66 2.53 18.26
N ALA A 533 -37.45 1.32 18.67
CA ALA A 533 -37.30 0.15 17.83
C ALA A 533 -38.66 -0.25 17.19
N ILE A 534 -39.80 -0.10 17.90
CA ILE A 534 -41.13 -0.31 17.37
C ILE A 534 -41.43 0.68 16.23
N ASP A 535 -41.06 1.95 16.40
CA ASP A 535 -41.25 2.98 15.37
C ASP A 535 -40.24 2.84 14.20
N ASN A 536 -39.20 1.99 14.36
CA ASN A 536 -38.17 1.75 13.38
C ASN A 536 -37.83 0.25 13.27
N PRO A 537 -38.60 -0.55 12.53
CA PRO A 537 -38.38 -1.99 12.38
C PRO A 537 -36.96 -2.36 11.91
N TYR A 538 -36.33 -1.47 11.13
CA TYR A 538 -34.97 -1.65 10.67
C TYR A 538 -33.91 -1.58 11.80
N LEU A 539 -34.17 -0.77 12.84
CA LEU A 539 -33.30 -0.74 14.01
C LEU A 539 -33.36 -2.08 14.78
N LEU A 540 -34.56 -2.69 14.86
CA LEU A 540 -34.74 -4.03 15.39
C LEU A 540 -33.90 -5.05 14.62
N ALA A 541 -34.04 -5.10 13.30
CA ALA A 541 -33.28 -6.02 12.44
C ALA A 541 -31.76 -5.87 12.56
N THR A 542 -31.27 -4.64 12.78
CA THR A 542 -29.82 -4.37 12.91
C THR A 542 -29.25 -4.73 14.27
N MET A 543 -30.09 -4.76 15.30
CA MET A 543 -29.70 -5.04 16.68
C MET A 543 -30.16 -6.40 17.18
N GLU A 544 -30.84 -7.18 16.34
CA GLU A 544 -31.21 -8.54 16.64
C GLU A 544 -30.03 -9.42 16.98
N ASP A 545 -30.28 -10.40 17.81
CA ASP A 545 -29.31 -11.44 18.09
C ASP A 545 -28.97 -12.17 16.80
N CYS A 546 -27.72 -12.22 16.47
CA CYS A 546 -27.29 -12.87 15.22
C CYS A 546 -26.06 -13.76 15.43
N PHE A 547 -26.07 -14.88 14.75
CA PHE A 547 -24.96 -15.81 14.68
C PHE A 547 -24.50 -15.95 13.22
N ILE A 548 -23.25 -15.56 12.96
CA ILE A 548 -22.69 -15.50 11.61
C ILE A 548 -21.46 -16.41 11.53
N PRO A 549 -21.64 -17.70 11.21
CA PRO A 549 -20.55 -18.61 10.93
C PRO A 549 -20.15 -18.45 9.47
N LYS A 550 -18.93 -17.94 9.21
CA LYS A 550 -18.44 -17.65 7.84
C LYS A 550 -17.19 -18.46 7.49
N MET A 551 -17.08 -18.72 6.21
CA MET A 551 -15.85 -19.09 5.53
C MET A 551 -15.44 -17.96 4.59
N ARG A 552 -14.17 -17.56 4.58
CA ARG A 552 -13.66 -16.44 3.79
C ARG A 552 -12.40 -16.81 3.05
N TYR A 553 -12.32 -16.42 1.78
CA TYR A 553 -11.11 -16.49 0.99
C TYR A 553 -10.80 -15.15 0.35
N THR A 554 -9.58 -14.66 0.58
CA THR A 554 -9.10 -13.40 -0.01
C THR A 554 -7.87 -13.67 -0.87
N PHE A 555 -7.92 -13.22 -2.10
CA PHE A 555 -6.84 -13.20 -3.06
C PHE A 555 -6.31 -11.78 -3.21
N MET A 556 -4.99 -11.58 -3.07
CA MET A 556 -4.35 -10.27 -3.20
C MET A 556 -3.21 -10.35 -4.21
N TYR A 557 -3.24 -9.46 -5.19
CA TYR A 557 -2.16 -9.25 -6.14
C TYR A 557 -1.63 -7.84 -6.00
N ASN A 558 -0.32 -7.72 -5.78
CA ASN A 558 0.40 -6.45 -5.80
C ASN A 558 1.52 -6.58 -6.84
N SER A 559 1.54 -5.70 -7.83
CA SER A 559 2.61 -5.68 -8.83
C SER A 559 3.98 -5.44 -8.18
N PRO A 560 5.10 -5.84 -8.83
CA PRO A 560 6.43 -5.58 -8.32
C PRO A 560 6.66 -4.08 -8.06
N GLN A 561 7.42 -3.75 -7.01
CA GLN A 561 7.75 -2.35 -6.66
C GLN A 561 8.57 -1.63 -7.75
N SER A 562 9.29 -2.37 -8.56
CA SER A 562 10.06 -1.85 -9.70
C SER A 562 9.17 -1.41 -10.87
N LEU A 563 7.89 -1.76 -10.88
CA LEU A 563 6.99 -1.39 -11.97
C LEU A 563 6.63 0.09 -11.86
N ARG A 564 6.88 0.87 -12.94
CA ARG A 564 6.56 2.30 -13.01
C ARG A 564 5.06 2.59 -12.81
N HIS A 565 4.20 1.64 -13.23
CA HIS A 565 2.74 1.77 -13.19
C HIS A 565 2.12 0.63 -12.37
N PRO A 566 2.20 0.67 -11.02
CA PRO A 566 1.77 -0.44 -10.18
C PRO A 566 0.26 -0.70 -10.26
N ILE A 567 -0.08 -1.98 -10.07
CA ILE A 567 -1.45 -2.49 -9.98
C ILE A 567 -1.60 -3.19 -8.64
N ARG A 568 -2.72 -2.95 -7.97
CA ARG A 568 -3.20 -3.73 -6.83
C ARG A 568 -4.58 -4.29 -7.17
N PHE A 569 -4.77 -5.54 -6.86
CA PHE A 569 -6.07 -6.20 -6.97
C PHE A 569 -6.31 -7.08 -5.76
N GLU A 570 -7.49 -6.96 -5.16
CA GLU A 570 -7.94 -7.76 -4.04
C GLU A 570 -9.34 -8.30 -4.37
N ALA A 571 -9.57 -9.59 -4.16
CA ALA A 571 -10.87 -10.23 -4.31
C ALA A 571 -11.16 -11.06 -3.08
N THR A 572 -12.31 -10.84 -2.46
CA THR A 572 -12.77 -11.56 -1.27
C THR A 572 -14.08 -12.27 -1.57
N LEU A 573 -14.10 -13.57 -1.32
CA LEU A 573 -15.30 -14.40 -1.35
C LEU A 573 -15.60 -14.86 0.08
N GLU A 574 -16.80 -14.56 0.55
CA GLU A 574 -17.32 -15.02 1.84
C GLU A 574 -18.56 -15.88 1.63
N GLU A 575 -18.68 -16.90 2.43
CA GLU A 575 -19.85 -17.76 2.52
C GLU A 575 -20.21 -17.88 3.99
N ALA A 576 -21.48 -17.72 4.32
CA ALA A 576 -21.99 -17.82 5.69
C ALA A 576 -23.09 -18.88 5.78
N GLY A 577 -23.08 -19.66 6.87
CA GLY A 577 -24.17 -20.56 7.25
C GLY A 577 -24.26 -21.88 6.49
N ASN A 578 -23.53 -22.12 5.40
CA ASN A 578 -23.70 -23.37 4.64
C ASN A 578 -23.23 -24.61 5.42
N LEU A 579 -22.13 -24.52 6.14
CA LEU A 579 -21.67 -25.63 6.99
C LEU A 579 -22.68 -25.94 8.10
N THR A 580 -23.30 -24.92 8.67
CA THR A 580 -24.34 -25.06 9.69
C THR A 580 -25.61 -25.68 9.08
N SER A 581 -26.02 -25.20 7.89
CA SER A 581 -27.16 -25.73 7.17
C SER A 581 -26.99 -27.19 6.74
N LEU A 582 -25.75 -27.60 6.37
CA LEU A 582 -25.43 -29.01 6.10
C LEU A 582 -25.56 -29.89 7.34
N TRP A 583 -25.22 -29.34 8.51
CA TRP A 583 -25.41 -30.03 9.78
C TRP A 583 -26.89 -30.22 10.09
N ASP A 584 -27.72 -29.17 9.90
CA ASP A 584 -29.17 -29.23 10.10
C ASP A 584 -29.85 -30.19 9.11
N LEU A 585 -29.37 -30.22 7.85
CA LEU A 585 -29.84 -31.18 6.83
C LEU A 585 -29.57 -32.62 7.26
N ALA A 586 -28.41 -32.90 7.86
CA ALA A 586 -28.09 -34.21 8.42
C ALA A 586 -28.98 -34.54 9.65
N GLY A 587 -29.50 -33.52 10.35
CA GLY A 587 -30.48 -33.63 11.43
C GLY A 587 -31.93 -33.78 10.95
N GLY A 588 -32.17 -33.73 9.62
CA GLY A 588 -33.52 -33.95 9.03
C GLY A 588 -34.29 -32.66 8.68
N HIS A 589 -33.69 -31.46 8.83
CA HIS A 589 -34.29 -30.20 8.44
C HIS A 589 -34.08 -29.93 6.94
N SER A 590 -35.06 -29.27 6.29
CA SER A 590 -34.91 -28.88 4.89
C SER A 590 -33.88 -27.74 4.71
N PHE A 591 -33.20 -27.73 3.56
CA PHE A 591 -32.27 -26.64 3.24
C PHE A 591 -32.95 -25.26 3.17
N ASN A 592 -34.14 -25.20 2.63
CA ASN A 592 -34.93 -23.97 2.46
C ASN A 592 -35.82 -23.63 3.66
N GLU A 593 -35.80 -24.41 4.71
CA GLU A 593 -36.53 -24.11 5.95
C GLU A 593 -35.95 -22.84 6.58
N LYS A 594 -36.80 -21.92 6.99
CA LYS A 594 -36.44 -20.66 7.64
C LYS A 594 -36.41 -20.84 9.17
N ASP A 595 -35.77 -19.87 9.85
CA ASP A 595 -35.71 -19.78 11.32
C ASP A 595 -35.03 -20.95 12.03
N LYS A 596 -34.15 -21.64 11.29
CA LYS A 596 -33.23 -22.62 11.92
C LYS A 596 -32.26 -21.91 12.86
N THR A 597 -32.10 -22.45 14.05
CA THR A 597 -31.30 -21.83 15.11
C THR A 597 -30.10 -22.70 15.51
N LEU A 598 -28.97 -22.05 15.80
CA LEU A 598 -27.85 -22.66 16.51
C LEU A 598 -27.63 -21.86 17.80
N PHE A 599 -27.48 -22.56 18.95
CA PHE A 599 -27.43 -21.92 20.27
C PHE A 599 -28.67 -21.02 20.58
N LYS A 600 -29.85 -21.40 20.10
CA LYS A 600 -31.12 -20.67 20.24
C LYS A 600 -31.16 -19.32 19.49
N THR A 601 -30.23 -19.07 18.60
CA THR A 601 -30.16 -17.85 17.79
C THR A 601 -30.19 -18.22 16.31
N PRO A 602 -30.97 -17.52 15.48
CA PRO A 602 -30.95 -17.73 14.03
C PRO A 602 -29.56 -17.49 13.46
N TYR A 603 -29.09 -18.37 12.57
CA TYR A 603 -27.83 -18.16 11.89
C TYR A 603 -28.06 -17.55 10.50
N SER A 604 -27.16 -16.63 10.12
CA SER A 604 -27.21 -15.99 8.82
C SER A 604 -26.66 -16.88 7.72
N GLN A 605 -27.35 -16.90 6.55
CA GLN A 605 -26.94 -17.68 5.39
C GLN A 605 -26.91 -16.81 4.13
N PHE A 606 -25.69 -16.55 3.62
CA PHE A 606 -25.45 -15.72 2.46
C PHE A 606 -24.10 -16.03 1.78
N VAL A 607 -23.95 -15.58 0.55
CA VAL A 607 -22.67 -15.47 -0.16
C VAL A 607 -22.38 -14.00 -0.41
N ARG A 608 -21.13 -13.57 -0.16
CA ARG A 608 -20.65 -12.22 -0.39
C ARG A 608 -19.39 -12.25 -1.25
N LEU A 609 -19.40 -11.48 -2.32
CA LEU A 609 -18.24 -11.26 -3.19
C LEU A 609 -17.89 -9.78 -3.15
N GLU A 610 -16.61 -9.46 -3.00
CA GLU A 610 -16.09 -8.09 -3.06
C GLU A 610 -14.79 -8.06 -3.85
N GLY A 611 -14.65 -7.07 -4.73
CA GLY A 611 -13.45 -6.83 -5.53
C GLY A 611 -12.98 -5.40 -5.36
N ASP A 612 -11.67 -5.23 -5.21
CA ASP A 612 -10.99 -3.94 -5.11
C ASP A 612 -9.83 -3.90 -6.11
N PHE A 613 -9.81 -2.89 -6.97
CA PHE A 613 -8.81 -2.73 -8.00
C PHE A 613 -8.26 -1.32 -7.98
N THR A 614 -6.93 -1.19 -7.90
CA THR A 614 -6.24 0.10 -7.98
C THR A 614 -5.16 0.05 -9.05
N LYS A 615 -5.16 1.03 -9.95
CA LYS A 615 -4.11 1.25 -10.96
C LYS A 615 -3.51 2.63 -10.78
N THR A 616 -2.19 2.68 -10.66
CA THR A 616 -1.45 3.96 -10.57
C THR A 616 -0.64 4.16 -11.85
N TRP A 617 -0.74 5.33 -12.47
CA TRP A 617 0.15 5.80 -13.54
C TRP A 617 1.06 6.88 -12.98
N THR A 618 2.34 6.58 -12.87
CA THR A 618 3.36 7.57 -12.51
C THR A 618 3.67 8.42 -13.74
N LEU A 619 3.16 9.63 -13.75
CA LEU A 619 3.32 10.57 -14.86
C LEU A 619 4.68 11.25 -14.82
N THR A 620 5.03 11.79 -13.64
CA THR A 620 6.34 12.38 -13.36
C THR A 620 6.85 11.88 -12.01
N PRO A 621 8.10 12.11 -11.61
CA PRO A 621 8.59 11.76 -10.28
C PRO A 621 7.79 12.38 -9.12
N THR A 622 7.02 13.42 -9.40
CA THR A 622 6.25 14.19 -8.40
C THR A 622 4.74 14.14 -8.61
N SER A 623 4.27 13.47 -9.67
CA SER A 623 2.84 13.40 -9.97
C SER A 623 2.40 12.02 -10.46
N GLN A 624 1.18 11.65 -10.10
CA GLN A 624 0.59 10.36 -10.45
C GLN A 624 -0.92 10.49 -10.66
N LEU A 625 -1.45 9.67 -11.55
CA LEU A 625 -2.88 9.46 -11.74
C LEU A 625 -3.23 8.10 -11.15
N VAL A 626 -4.24 8.04 -10.28
CA VAL A 626 -4.70 6.82 -9.63
C VAL A 626 -6.15 6.57 -9.98
N ALA A 627 -6.45 5.42 -10.54
CA ALA A 627 -7.81 4.92 -10.72
C ALA A 627 -8.08 3.79 -9.73
N HIS A 628 -9.23 3.85 -9.10
CA HIS A 628 -9.71 2.84 -8.15
C HIS A 628 -11.12 2.42 -8.52
N ALA A 629 -11.41 1.13 -8.40
CA ALA A 629 -12.73 0.56 -8.58
C ALA A 629 -12.99 -0.47 -7.48
N ASN A 630 -14.09 -0.34 -6.77
CA ASN A 630 -14.53 -1.28 -5.75
C ASN A 630 -15.96 -1.71 -6.02
N GLY A 631 -16.20 -3.01 -6.11
CA GLY A 631 -17.51 -3.60 -6.34
C GLY A 631 -17.78 -4.72 -5.36
N GLY A 632 -19.03 -4.88 -4.95
CA GLY A 632 -19.44 -5.95 -4.04
C GLY A 632 -20.88 -6.38 -4.25
N PHE A 633 -21.16 -7.63 -3.91
CA PHE A 633 -22.49 -8.23 -4.03
C PHE A 633 -22.71 -9.26 -2.92
N ILE A 634 -23.90 -9.22 -2.29
CA ILE A 634 -24.37 -10.17 -1.27
C ILE A 634 -25.65 -10.80 -1.78
N TYR A 635 -25.77 -12.11 -1.65
CA TYR A 635 -26.96 -12.86 -1.95
C TYR A 635 -27.34 -13.75 -0.77
N CYS A 636 -28.54 -13.51 -0.20
CA CYS A 636 -29.08 -14.25 0.92
C CYS A 636 -29.98 -15.40 0.40
N TYR A 637 -29.91 -16.54 1.07
CA TYR A 637 -30.67 -17.73 0.71
C TYR A 637 -30.86 -18.64 1.93
N GLY A 638 -31.60 -19.74 1.75
CA GLY A 638 -31.79 -20.74 2.81
C GLY A 638 -32.45 -20.13 4.06
N ASN A 639 -31.70 -20.09 5.14
CA ASN A 639 -32.19 -19.63 6.44
C ASN A 639 -32.42 -18.10 6.53
N SER A 640 -31.79 -17.31 5.62
CA SER A 640 -31.85 -15.85 5.66
C SER A 640 -32.65 -15.27 4.50
N THR A 641 -33.45 -14.25 4.76
CA THR A 641 -34.13 -13.42 3.77
C THR A 641 -33.35 -12.14 3.47
N SER A 642 -32.56 -11.64 4.44
CA SER A 642 -31.75 -10.44 4.32
C SER A 642 -30.40 -10.66 5.01
N ALA A 643 -29.39 -9.90 4.59
CA ALA A 643 -28.07 -9.94 5.23
C ALA A 643 -28.08 -9.12 6.53
N PRO A 644 -27.33 -9.55 7.56
CA PRO A 644 -27.12 -8.73 8.75
C PRO A 644 -26.58 -7.35 8.39
N PHE A 645 -27.04 -6.33 9.08
CA PHE A 645 -26.63 -4.92 8.85
C PHE A 645 -25.12 -4.73 8.80
N SER A 646 -24.38 -5.46 9.63
CA SER A 646 -22.91 -5.36 9.70
C SER A 646 -22.21 -5.89 8.44
N GLU A 647 -22.90 -6.64 7.59
CA GLU A 647 -22.37 -7.24 6.36
C GLU A 647 -22.78 -6.45 5.10
N LEU A 648 -23.81 -5.62 5.18
CA LEU A 648 -24.30 -4.80 4.07
C LEU A 648 -23.27 -3.73 3.66
N PHE A 649 -23.26 -3.41 2.38
CA PHE A 649 -22.41 -2.35 1.82
C PHE A 649 -23.04 -0.98 2.03
N TYR A 650 -22.18 0.05 2.05
CA TYR A 650 -22.57 1.45 2.05
C TYR A 650 -21.61 2.28 1.21
N VAL A 651 -22.05 3.44 0.74
CA VAL A 651 -21.29 4.39 -0.06
C VAL A 651 -21.44 5.80 0.53
N GLY A 652 -20.46 6.65 0.25
CA GLY A 652 -20.29 7.98 0.82
C GLY A 652 -19.17 8.04 1.86
N GLY A 653 -18.63 9.23 2.05
CA GLY A 653 -17.54 9.50 2.99
C GLY A 653 -16.14 9.55 2.37
N ALA A 654 -15.17 9.76 3.22
CA ALA A 654 -13.79 10.11 2.84
C ALA A 654 -13.05 9.09 1.94
N ASN A 655 -13.49 7.82 1.88
CA ASN A 655 -12.80 6.74 1.16
C ASN A 655 -13.60 6.15 0.00
N THR A 656 -14.78 6.70 -0.30
CA THR A 656 -15.63 6.24 -1.40
C THR A 656 -16.04 7.42 -2.29
N VAL A 657 -17.23 8.02 -2.10
CA VAL A 657 -17.67 9.21 -2.85
C VAL A 657 -17.60 10.43 -1.92
N ARG A 658 -16.52 11.18 -2.03
CA ARG A 658 -16.14 12.23 -1.07
C ARG A 658 -17.00 13.50 -1.11
N ALA A 659 -17.86 13.64 -2.09
CA ALA A 659 -18.83 14.75 -2.16
C ALA A 659 -20.04 14.54 -1.25
N PHE A 660 -20.17 13.36 -0.63
CA PHE A 660 -21.28 12.97 0.22
C PHE A 660 -20.79 12.50 1.58
N GLY A 661 -21.62 12.66 2.61
CA GLY A 661 -21.33 12.09 3.93
C GLY A 661 -21.37 10.57 3.94
N VAL A 662 -20.91 9.99 5.05
CA VAL A 662 -20.93 8.53 5.21
C VAL A 662 -22.36 8.03 5.25
N ARG A 663 -22.67 7.04 4.40
CA ARG A 663 -24.03 6.49 4.27
C ARG A 663 -25.05 7.55 3.87
N GLU A 664 -24.73 8.47 2.96
CA GLU A 664 -25.67 9.46 2.42
C GLU A 664 -26.15 9.09 1.00
N ILE A 665 -25.72 7.95 0.47
CA ILE A 665 -26.03 7.53 -0.90
C ILE A 665 -26.76 6.19 -0.89
N GLY A 666 -27.87 6.13 -1.63
CA GLY A 666 -28.63 4.90 -1.90
C GLY A 666 -29.52 4.43 -0.74
N PRO A 667 -30.15 3.26 -0.90
CA PRO A 667 -30.08 2.37 -2.06
C PRO A 667 -30.78 2.93 -3.30
N GLY A 668 -30.13 2.80 -4.45
CA GLY A 668 -30.66 3.30 -5.72
C GLY A 668 -30.91 4.82 -5.71
N ASP A 669 -32.11 5.22 -6.05
CA ASP A 669 -32.61 6.61 -6.04
C ASP A 669 -33.32 7.02 -4.74
N TRP A 670 -33.29 6.14 -3.73
CA TRP A 670 -33.96 6.40 -2.46
C TRP A 670 -33.26 7.44 -1.59
N TYR A 671 -34.08 8.31 -0.96
CA TYR A 671 -33.58 9.33 -0.04
C TYR A 671 -34.60 9.63 1.07
N VAL A 672 -34.11 9.69 2.31
CA VAL A 672 -34.92 10.01 3.49
C VAL A 672 -35.15 11.50 3.55
N ARG A 673 -36.39 11.94 3.24
CA ARG A 673 -36.72 13.37 3.33
C ARG A 673 -37.07 13.82 4.75
N ASP A 674 -37.70 12.96 5.58
CA ASP A 674 -38.37 13.35 6.84
C ASP A 674 -37.83 12.65 8.10
N ALA A 675 -37.08 11.56 8.01
CA ALA A 675 -36.44 10.97 9.18
C ALA A 675 -35.30 11.88 9.68
N GLY A 676 -35.33 12.21 10.96
CA GLY A 676 -34.26 13.00 11.56
C GLY A 676 -32.90 12.44 11.16
N ARG A 677 -31.98 13.30 10.74
CA ARG A 677 -30.64 12.93 10.21
C ARG A 677 -29.86 11.87 11.02
N GLN A 678 -30.27 11.61 12.23
CA GLN A 678 -29.63 10.67 13.16
C GLN A 678 -29.96 9.19 12.88
N LEU A 679 -31.04 8.91 12.18
CA LEU A 679 -31.48 7.53 11.87
C LEU A 679 -31.34 7.17 10.39
N SER A 680 -31.23 8.17 9.50
CA SER A 680 -31.15 7.94 8.04
C SER A 680 -29.97 7.04 7.63
N TYR A 681 -28.85 7.11 8.33
CA TYR A 681 -27.67 6.29 8.05
C TYR A 681 -27.91 4.78 8.20
N LEU A 682 -28.96 4.38 8.93
CA LEU A 682 -29.31 2.96 9.11
C LEU A 682 -29.96 2.38 7.84
N PHE A 683 -30.61 3.22 7.05
CA PHE A 683 -31.36 2.79 5.86
C PHE A 683 -30.50 2.86 4.58
N GLN A 684 -29.40 3.62 4.60
CA GLN A 684 -28.56 3.86 3.43
C GLN A 684 -27.43 2.84 3.30
N ASN A 685 -27.83 1.62 2.99
CA ASN A 685 -26.95 0.48 2.71
C ASN A 685 -27.61 -0.43 1.66
N GLY A 686 -26.87 -1.38 1.14
CA GLY A 686 -27.38 -2.27 0.11
C GLY A 686 -26.62 -3.59 0.02
N GLU A 687 -27.22 -4.51 -0.74
CA GLU A 687 -26.67 -5.84 -1.02
C GLU A 687 -25.65 -5.80 -2.16
N ALA A 688 -25.71 -4.78 -3.00
CA ALA A 688 -24.68 -4.53 -4.01
C ALA A 688 -24.09 -3.14 -3.89
N LYS A 689 -22.83 -3.02 -4.29
CA LYS A 689 -22.04 -1.78 -4.26
C LYS A 689 -21.21 -1.65 -5.53
N LEU A 690 -21.15 -0.42 -6.05
CA LEU A 690 -20.14 -0.05 -7.04
C LEU A 690 -19.59 1.34 -6.72
N VAL A 691 -18.27 1.46 -6.70
CA VAL A 691 -17.54 2.72 -6.49
C VAL A 691 -16.43 2.81 -7.52
N GLY A 692 -16.31 3.97 -8.16
CA GLY A 692 -15.22 4.30 -9.06
C GLY A 692 -14.61 5.64 -8.67
N ASN A 693 -13.28 5.71 -8.59
CA ASN A 693 -12.54 6.92 -8.24
C ASN A 693 -11.43 7.17 -9.23
N LEU A 694 -11.23 8.41 -9.60
CA LEU A 694 -10.07 8.87 -10.37
C LEU A 694 -9.44 10.03 -9.63
N GLU A 695 -8.16 9.93 -9.28
CA GLU A 695 -7.46 10.94 -8.49
C GLU A 695 -6.12 11.29 -9.11
N TYR A 696 -5.94 12.56 -9.47
CA TYR A 696 -4.64 13.12 -9.82
C TYR A 696 -3.96 13.65 -8.56
N ARG A 697 -2.79 13.12 -8.24
CA ARG A 697 -1.96 13.48 -7.08
C ARG A 697 -0.70 14.17 -7.55
N THR A 698 -0.31 15.24 -6.87
CA THR A 698 0.92 15.97 -7.22
C THR A 698 1.55 16.59 -5.97
N LYS A 699 2.86 16.63 -5.96
CA LYS A 699 3.61 17.32 -4.92
C LYS A 699 3.44 18.83 -5.11
N LEU A 700 3.06 19.54 -4.06
CA LEU A 700 2.97 21.00 -4.07
C LEU A 700 4.30 21.62 -3.59
N PHE A 701 4.68 21.32 -2.35
CA PHE A 701 5.96 21.77 -1.77
C PHE A 701 6.23 21.04 -0.45
N GLY A 702 7.52 20.86 -0.13
CA GLY A 702 7.91 20.14 1.09
C GLY A 702 7.22 18.78 1.17
N ASP A 703 6.53 18.55 2.27
CA ASP A 703 5.76 17.31 2.53
C ASP A 703 4.26 17.46 2.20
N LEU A 704 3.87 18.60 1.60
CA LEU A 704 2.50 18.85 1.21
C LEU A 704 2.26 18.43 -0.23
N ASN A 705 1.25 17.59 -0.41
CA ASN A 705 0.76 17.12 -1.71
C ASN A 705 -0.67 17.61 -1.94
N GLY A 706 -1.01 17.87 -3.19
CA GLY A 706 -2.35 18.22 -3.64
C GLY A 706 -2.99 17.07 -4.40
N ALA A 707 -4.32 17.02 -4.40
CA ALA A 707 -5.06 16.11 -5.25
C ALA A 707 -6.29 16.79 -5.84
N ILE A 708 -6.68 16.33 -7.03
CA ILE A 708 -7.96 16.61 -7.68
C ILE A 708 -8.60 15.27 -7.95
N PHE A 709 -9.88 15.11 -7.65
CA PHE A 709 -10.54 13.83 -7.78
C PHE A 709 -11.92 13.91 -8.42
N LEU A 710 -12.34 12.79 -9.00
CA LEU A 710 -13.67 12.50 -9.48
C LEU A 710 -14.10 11.15 -8.90
N ASP A 711 -15.22 11.13 -8.19
CA ASP A 711 -15.76 9.95 -7.53
C ASP A 711 -17.18 9.68 -8.03
N ALA A 712 -17.51 8.40 -8.22
CA ALA A 712 -18.86 7.97 -8.55
C ALA A 712 -19.19 6.68 -7.82
N GLY A 713 -20.45 6.47 -7.42
CA GLY A 713 -20.84 5.20 -6.80
C GLY A 713 -22.24 5.22 -6.22
N ASN A 714 -22.74 4.01 -5.94
CA ASN A 714 -24.03 3.78 -5.25
C ASN A 714 -24.06 2.37 -4.64
N VAL A 715 -25.11 2.11 -3.86
CA VAL A 715 -25.53 0.79 -3.39
C VAL A 715 -26.93 0.48 -3.88
N TRP A 716 -27.28 -0.81 -3.96
CA TRP A 716 -28.58 -1.29 -4.42
C TRP A 716 -29.03 -2.51 -3.63
N ASN A 717 -30.34 -2.69 -3.49
CA ASN A 717 -30.99 -3.88 -2.95
C ASN A 717 -31.61 -4.68 -4.09
N PHE A 718 -31.43 -6.00 -4.11
CA PHE A 718 -31.98 -6.92 -5.11
C PHE A 718 -33.00 -7.88 -4.53
N GLN A 719 -32.92 -8.19 -3.22
CA GLN A 719 -33.82 -9.08 -2.52
C GLN A 719 -34.84 -8.25 -1.76
N ARG A 720 -36.08 -8.18 -2.29
CA ARG A 720 -37.18 -7.43 -1.71
C ARG A 720 -38.20 -8.37 -1.09
N SER A 721 -38.83 -7.95 0.02
CA SER A 721 -40.15 -8.42 0.44
C SER A 721 -41.21 -7.55 -0.21
N ASP A 722 -42.38 -8.11 -0.50
CA ASP A 722 -43.52 -7.41 -1.15
C ASP A 722 -44.01 -6.18 -0.34
N ASP A 723 -43.65 -6.08 0.94
CA ASP A 723 -43.98 -4.96 1.83
C ASP A 723 -43.00 -3.76 1.73
N ASP A 724 -41.87 -3.89 1.04
CA ASP A 724 -40.77 -2.87 0.99
C ASP A 724 -40.82 -2.03 -0.30
N SER A 725 -42.01 -1.69 -0.81
CA SER A 725 -42.20 -0.95 -2.07
C SER A 725 -41.53 0.44 -2.07
N ASP A 726 -41.20 1.00 -0.91
CA ASP A 726 -40.70 2.37 -0.77
C ASP A 726 -39.16 2.50 -0.75
N LEU A 727 -38.39 1.40 -0.74
CA LEU A 727 -36.94 1.41 -0.74
C LEU A 727 -36.39 1.32 -2.18
N GLY A 728 -36.05 2.41 -2.81
CA GLY A 728 -35.44 2.60 -4.14
C GLY A 728 -35.22 1.39 -5.06
N ASP A 729 -35.52 1.49 -6.33
CA ASP A 729 -35.40 0.39 -7.30
C ASP A 729 -33.91 0.17 -7.75
N TYR A 730 -33.56 -1.09 -8.05
CA TYR A 730 -32.34 -1.36 -8.81
C TYR A 730 -32.54 -0.94 -10.28
N PRO A 731 -31.45 -0.51 -10.99
CA PRO A 731 -31.55 0.02 -12.34
C PRO A 731 -31.96 -1.09 -13.34
N LYS A 732 -33.00 -0.84 -14.13
CA LYS A 732 -33.52 -1.74 -15.18
C LYS A 732 -32.92 -1.43 -16.57
N SER A 733 -32.22 -0.29 -16.69
CA SER A 733 -31.56 0.16 -17.91
C SER A 733 -30.21 0.83 -17.63
N PHE A 734 -29.35 0.90 -18.65
CA PHE A 734 -28.08 1.63 -18.52
C PHE A 734 -28.29 3.12 -18.20
N LYS A 735 -29.36 3.73 -18.72
CA LYS A 735 -29.69 5.12 -18.42
C LYS A 735 -30.07 5.30 -16.95
N GLU A 736 -30.89 4.41 -16.40
CA GLU A 736 -31.24 4.41 -14.96
C GLU A 736 -30.01 4.18 -14.11
N PHE A 737 -29.15 3.22 -14.48
CA PHE A 737 -27.90 2.99 -13.80
C PHE A 737 -27.03 4.25 -13.69
N VAL A 738 -26.86 4.99 -14.81
CA VAL A 738 -26.08 6.24 -14.81
C VAL A 738 -26.76 7.32 -13.95
N ASN A 739 -28.09 7.40 -13.98
CA ASN A 739 -28.85 8.35 -13.19
C ASN A 739 -28.86 8.02 -11.68
N GLN A 740 -28.71 6.77 -11.33
CA GLN A 740 -28.61 6.34 -9.92
C GLN A 740 -27.18 6.45 -9.36
N LEU A 741 -26.16 6.72 -10.17
CA LEU A 741 -24.82 6.97 -9.64
C LEU A 741 -24.73 8.36 -9.00
N ALA A 742 -24.39 8.42 -7.72
CA ALA A 742 -23.93 9.67 -7.11
C ALA A 742 -22.57 10.04 -7.69
N VAL A 743 -22.41 11.27 -8.17
CA VAL A 743 -21.15 11.74 -8.76
C VAL A 743 -20.68 13.01 -8.06
N GLY A 744 -19.40 13.05 -7.74
CA GLY A 744 -18.76 14.20 -7.09
C GLY A 744 -17.33 14.41 -7.54
N THR A 745 -16.89 15.65 -7.45
CA THR A 745 -15.50 16.06 -7.67
C THR A 745 -14.96 16.80 -6.46
N GLY A 746 -13.70 17.13 -6.47
CA GLY A 746 -13.16 17.95 -5.40
C GLY A 746 -11.65 18.10 -5.45
N VAL A 747 -11.17 18.80 -4.44
CA VAL A 747 -9.73 19.01 -4.22
C VAL A 747 -9.35 18.56 -2.83
N GLY A 748 -8.11 18.14 -2.67
CA GLY A 748 -7.63 17.67 -1.39
C GLY A 748 -6.18 18.04 -1.13
N LEU A 749 -5.87 18.23 0.15
CA LEU A 749 -4.51 18.41 0.64
C LEU A 749 -4.07 17.18 1.43
N ARG A 750 -2.83 16.78 1.26
CA ARG A 750 -2.19 15.66 1.95
C ARG A 750 -0.87 16.16 2.54
N TYR A 751 -0.75 16.09 3.85
CA TYR A 751 0.51 16.36 4.53
C TYR A 751 1.16 15.02 4.92
N ASP A 752 2.24 14.69 4.21
CA ASP A 752 2.93 13.41 4.35
C ASP A 752 4.14 13.56 5.29
N MET A 753 4.04 13.01 6.50
CA MET A 753 5.10 13.01 7.50
C MET A 753 6.02 11.78 7.39
N GLY A 754 5.87 10.95 6.35
CA GLY A 754 6.58 9.70 6.17
C GLY A 754 5.99 8.52 6.95
N PHE A 755 5.61 8.71 8.19
CA PHE A 755 4.94 7.68 9.02
C PHE A 755 3.41 7.89 9.13
N LEU A 756 2.91 9.06 8.76
CA LEU A 756 1.50 9.43 8.82
C LEU A 756 1.17 10.42 7.71
N VAL A 757 0.07 10.20 7.01
CA VAL A 757 -0.48 11.15 6.03
C VAL A 757 -1.76 11.75 6.60
N ILE A 758 -1.78 13.06 6.80
CA ILE A 758 -2.99 13.80 7.17
C ILE A 758 -3.64 14.30 5.91
N ARG A 759 -4.93 14.08 5.76
CA ARG A 759 -5.70 14.41 4.57
C ARG A 759 -6.88 15.31 4.90
N LEU A 760 -7.06 16.34 4.09
CA LEU A 760 -8.22 17.21 4.07
C LEU A 760 -8.79 17.25 2.66
N ASP A 761 -9.99 16.73 2.47
CA ASP A 761 -10.67 16.68 1.17
C ASP A 761 -11.92 17.57 1.20
N TRP A 762 -12.04 18.47 0.23
CA TRP A 762 -13.24 19.25 -0.03
C TRP A 762 -13.93 18.70 -1.27
N GLY A 763 -15.05 18.03 -1.05
CA GLY A 763 -15.86 17.38 -2.08
C GLY A 763 -17.03 18.27 -2.50
N LEU A 764 -17.33 18.24 -3.78
CA LEU A 764 -18.44 18.95 -4.43
C LEU A 764 -19.29 17.96 -5.21
N ALA A 765 -20.56 17.81 -4.84
CA ALA A 765 -21.51 17.00 -5.57
C ALA A 765 -21.77 17.58 -6.97
N ILE A 766 -21.80 16.71 -7.95
CA ILE A 766 -22.15 17.00 -9.35
C ILE A 766 -23.57 16.49 -9.64
N HIS A 767 -23.84 15.24 -9.21
CA HIS A 767 -25.11 14.57 -9.39
C HIS A 767 -25.53 13.85 -8.11
N CYS A 768 -26.78 14.03 -7.71
CA CYS A 768 -27.43 13.29 -6.63
C CYS A 768 -28.32 12.19 -7.24
N PRO A 769 -28.24 10.93 -6.77
CA PRO A 769 -29.02 9.83 -7.34
C PRO A 769 -30.53 9.92 -7.09
N TYR A 770 -30.94 10.83 -6.22
CA TYR A 770 -32.33 11.04 -5.77
C TYR A 770 -32.91 12.36 -6.27
N ASP A 771 -34.23 12.50 -6.22
CA ASP A 771 -34.93 13.73 -6.59
C ASP A 771 -34.61 14.87 -5.62
N THR A 772 -33.99 15.92 -6.11
CA THR A 772 -33.62 17.13 -5.38
C THR A 772 -34.57 18.28 -5.62
N GLY A 773 -35.60 18.10 -6.48
CA GLY A 773 -36.45 19.17 -6.97
C GLY A 773 -35.89 19.97 -8.14
N LYS A 774 -34.68 19.62 -8.65
CA LYS A 774 -34.07 20.19 -9.87
C LYS A 774 -34.12 19.19 -11.00
N SER A 775 -34.51 19.63 -12.19
CA SER A 775 -34.48 18.82 -13.40
C SER A 775 -33.11 18.73 -14.01
N GLY A 776 -32.81 17.63 -14.71
CA GLY A 776 -31.55 17.37 -15.44
C GLY A 776 -30.50 16.63 -14.61
N TYR A 777 -29.40 16.24 -15.28
CA TYR A 777 -28.35 15.45 -14.64
C TYR A 777 -27.62 16.21 -13.52
N PHE A 778 -27.34 17.50 -13.70
CA PHE A 778 -26.71 18.37 -12.66
C PHE A 778 -27.74 18.86 -11.65
N ASN A 779 -28.29 17.96 -10.86
CA ASN A 779 -29.46 18.19 -10.01
C ASN A 779 -29.15 18.66 -8.59
N VAL A 780 -27.92 19.07 -8.27
CA VAL A 780 -27.55 19.53 -6.91
C VAL A 780 -28.37 20.79 -6.52
N PRO A 781 -29.06 20.79 -5.37
CA PRO A 781 -30.00 21.84 -5.01
C PRO A 781 -29.38 23.25 -4.90
N SER A 782 -28.21 23.33 -4.28
CA SER A 782 -27.42 24.56 -4.15
C SER A 782 -25.96 24.23 -3.86
N PHE A 783 -25.04 25.14 -4.18
CA PHE A 783 -23.63 25.01 -3.87
C PHE A 783 -23.37 24.71 -2.40
N GLY A 784 -24.08 25.38 -1.48
CA GLY A 784 -23.92 25.17 -0.03
C GLY A 784 -24.38 23.79 0.47
N LYS A 785 -25.34 23.15 -0.23
CA LYS A 785 -25.86 21.80 0.13
C LYS A 785 -25.06 20.67 -0.56
N GLY A 786 -24.35 21.00 -1.64
CA GLY A 786 -23.57 20.01 -2.41
C GLY A 786 -22.09 19.97 -2.03
N GLN A 787 -21.67 20.47 -0.87
CA GLN A 787 -20.28 20.48 -0.43
C GLN A 787 -20.08 19.71 0.86
N THR A 788 -18.98 18.97 0.93
CA THR A 788 -18.61 18.17 2.08
C THR A 788 -17.11 18.34 2.35
N LEU A 789 -16.74 18.49 3.61
CA LEU A 789 -15.34 18.55 4.05
C LEU A 789 -15.01 17.32 4.88
N HIS A 790 -14.02 16.56 4.44
CA HIS A 790 -13.53 15.39 5.14
C HIS A 790 -12.13 15.61 5.67
N PHE A 791 -11.95 15.32 6.95
CA PHE A 791 -10.65 15.15 7.58
C PHE A 791 -10.38 13.65 7.75
N ALA A 792 -9.26 13.16 7.25
CA ALA A 792 -8.93 11.74 7.30
C ALA A 792 -7.43 11.49 7.46
N VAL A 793 -7.06 10.26 7.76
CA VAL A 793 -5.68 9.80 7.89
C VAL A 793 -5.42 8.71 6.84
N GLY A 794 -4.28 8.79 6.15
CA GLY A 794 -3.92 7.92 5.04
C GLY A 794 -4.47 8.36 3.68
N TYR A 795 -4.09 7.62 2.64
CA TYR A 795 -4.67 7.77 1.30
C TYR A 795 -6.06 7.11 1.25
N PRO A 796 -6.98 7.53 0.36
CA PRO A 796 -8.33 6.97 0.30
C PRO A 796 -8.36 5.52 -0.23
N PHE A 797 -7.38 5.14 -1.06
CA PHE A 797 -7.22 3.83 -1.70
C PHE A 797 -5.78 3.61 -2.15
#